data_da2eadecee12002987af0a331913ea74
#
_entry.id   da2eadecee12002987af0a331913ea74
#
_cell.length_a   1.000
_cell.length_b   1.000
_cell.length_c   1.000
_cell.angle_alpha   90.00
_cell.angle_beta   90.00
_cell.angle_gamma   90.00
#
_symmetry.space_group_name_H-M   'P 1'
#
loop_
_entity.id
_entity.type
_entity.pdbx_description
1 polymer ?
#
loop_
_entity_poly.entity_id
_entity_poly.type
_entity_poly.pdbx_seq_one_letter_code
_entity_poly.pdbx_strand_id
1 'polypeptide(L)'
;MEHDEQRARRDRELGMDRPITRRDFLNGVAFGVGAALVGSGLGPFGSDAQAASFAQDAPGYYPPALTGMRGSHDGSFDVSHALRDGNFWRNAGTPENTRETYDLVVVGGGISGLAAAYFYRARTSPSAKILILDNHDDFGGHAKRNEFRPGGRLLIANGGTAGISSPFAYSPEALGLMKAIGIDVPALSAAARRAGNRDTFQGLQQAYFFDKETFGADRLVIGTPGGGGRGRGGAAGGTTWAEWLTKTPLSAAAQKDIARLQDAKVDYMPDLTNDQKKDKLSRISYKTFLLDYVKVDPSVIPFYQTRTHGLYGIGIDAVGALECWAYNYPGFEGMNLDPKATGRMSFTARGDATPKESYNFHFPDGNASVARLLMRALIPGVLPGTTAEDSVTAKADYSQLDRDGAPIRMRLGSTAARVRHVGAAASAKEVEVVYGREKKLYTVRAKGVVLACWNMMIPFICEDLPAQQKEALHYGVKVPLVYTTVALKNWQAFKKLGITGVNSPGMYHTGLRMELPAPIGDYRSAPAGPEDPVLVRMTRTPCKPGLPSREQHRAGHADLYSTPFATFERSIRDQFARALGSGGFDPARDIDAITVNRWPHGYAYEYNPLWDADWAPGQSPCELGRKPFGRITIANSDAAAAAYTDQAIDQAYRAVAELAAGKAL
;
A
#
# COMPACT_ATOMS: atom_id res chain seq x y z
N MET A 1 -33.27 -9.82 18.59
CA MET A 1 -33.46 -11.27 18.42
C MET A 1 -33.64 -11.64 16.94
N GLU A 2 -34.69 -11.18 16.24
CA GLU A 2 -34.92 -11.56 14.83
C GLU A 2 -33.78 -11.11 13.89
N HIS A 3 -33.23 -9.94 14.07
CA HIS A 3 -32.05 -9.46 13.33
C HIS A 3 -30.77 -10.27 13.61
N ASP A 4 -30.59 -10.73 14.85
CA ASP A 4 -29.41 -11.54 15.22
C ASP A 4 -29.51 -12.97 14.67
N GLU A 5 -30.71 -13.54 14.64
CA GLU A 5 -30.96 -14.85 14.04
C GLU A 5 -30.78 -14.83 12.52
N GLN A 6 -31.28 -13.79 11.84
CA GLN A 6 -31.07 -13.60 10.40
C GLN A 6 -29.58 -13.43 10.07
N ARG A 7 -28.85 -12.66 10.86
CA ARG A 7 -27.41 -12.50 10.73
C ARG A 7 -26.68 -13.82 10.95
N ALA A 8 -26.98 -14.55 12.01
CA ALA A 8 -26.39 -15.85 12.30
C ALA A 8 -26.68 -16.90 11.22
N ARG A 9 -27.88 -16.87 10.63
CA ARG A 9 -28.22 -17.71 9.48
C ARG A 9 -27.38 -17.35 8.26
N ARG A 10 -27.29 -16.04 7.93
CA ARG A 10 -26.47 -15.56 6.81
C ARG A 10 -24.99 -15.89 6.99
N ASP A 11 -24.46 -15.74 8.19
CA ASP A 11 -23.07 -16.09 8.52
C ASP A 11 -22.80 -17.59 8.28
N ARG A 12 -23.73 -18.49 8.62
CA ARG A 12 -23.62 -19.92 8.31
C ARG A 12 -23.67 -20.19 6.80
N GLU A 13 -24.59 -19.56 6.07
CA GLU A 13 -24.67 -19.68 4.60
C GLU A 13 -23.37 -19.21 3.92
N LEU A 14 -22.71 -18.20 4.48
CA LEU A 14 -21.40 -17.71 4.02
C LEU A 14 -20.22 -18.57 4.48
N GLY A 15 -20.45 -19.57 5.34
CA GLY A 15 -19.39 -20.43 5.90
C GLY A 15 -18.50 -19.72 6.91
N MET A 16 -19.02 -18.72 7.64
CA MET A 16 -18.27 -18.02 8.71
C MET A 16 -17.93 -18.92 9.90
N ASP A 17 -18.68 -20.00 10.08
CA ASP A 17 -18.46 -21.03 11.09
C ASP A 17 -17.42 -22.08 10.68
N ARG A 18 -17.01 -22.11 9.41
CA ARG A 18 -15.99 -23.05 8.91
C ARG A 18 -14.59 -22.47 9.10
N PRO A 19 -13.66 -23.25 9.65
CA PRO A 19 -12.28 -22.79 9.77
C PRO A 19 -11.67 -22.60 8.38
N ILE A 20 -11.24 -21.38 8.08
CA ILE A 20 -10.26 -21.11 7.02
C ILE A 20 -8.86 -21.40 7.59
N THR A 21 -7.88 -21.61 6.73
CA THR A 21 -6.49 -21.77 7.15
C THR A 21 -6.02 -20.50 7.87
N ARG A 22 -6.18 -20.47 9.20
CA ARG A 22 -5.74 -19.37 10.08
C ARG A 22 -4.44 -19.79 10.76
N ARG A 23 -3.31 -19.54 10.14
CA ARG A 23 -1.99 -19.77 10.76
C ARG A 23 -1.65 -18.76 11.83
N ASP A 24 -2.27 -17.58 11.80
CA ASP A 24 -2.20 -16.55 12.83
C ASP A 24 -2.68 -17.03 14.21
N PHE A 25 -3.72 -17.86 14.26
CA PHE A 25 -4.27 -18.34 15.52
C PHE A 25 -3.39 -19.40 16.23
N LEU A 26 -2.71 -20.27 15.49
CA LEU A 26 -1.87 -21.32 16.08
C LEU A 26 -0.50 -20.79 16.52
N ASN A 27 0.05 -19.80 15.84
CA ASN A 27 1.32 -19.16 16.22
C ASN A 27 1.13 -17.99 17.20
N GLY A 28 -0.02 -17.30 17.17
CA GLY A 28 -0.37 -16.25 18.12
C GLY A 28 -0.61 -16.79 19.53
N VAL A 29 -1.17 -18.00 19.68
CA VAL A 29 -1.34 -18.63 21.01
C VAL A 29 -0.01 -19.18 21.55
N ALA A 30 0.92 -19.61 20.70
CA ALA A 30 2.25 -20.05 21.14
C ALA A 30 3.18 -18.87 21.47
N PHE A 31 2.95 -17.68 20.87
CA PHE A 31 3.72 -16.46 21.10
C PHE A 31 2.90 -15.32 21.74
N GLY A 32 1.60 -15.51 21.91
CA GLY A 32 0.66 -14.52 22.41
C GLY A 32 0.30 -14.68 23.87
N VAL A 33 1.21 -14.52 24.78
CA VAL A 33 0.89 -14.17 26.19
C VAL A 33 0.42 -12.70 26.28
N GLY A 34 0.04 -12.09 25.16
CA GLY A 34 -0.39 -10.70 25.07
C GLY A 34 -1.88 -10.43 24.76
N ALA A 35 -2.64 -11.44 24.32
CA ALA A 35 -4.02 -11.20 23.82
C ALA A 35 -5.15 -11.57 24.81
N ALA A 36 -4.87 -11.99 26.02
CA ALA A 36 -5.87 -12.47 26.98
C ALA A 36 -6.03 -11.57 28.23
N LEU A 37 -5.71 -10.26 28.15
CA LEU A 37 -5.94 -9.33 29.27
C LEU A 37 -6.63 -8.03 28.81
N VAL A 38 -7.77 -8.17 28.16
CA VAL A 38 -8.79 -7.12 28.15
C VAL A 38 -9.66 -7.35 29.39
N GLY A 39 -9.25 -6.81 30.52
CA GLY A 39 -10.03 -6.95 31.77
C GLY A 39 -9.34 -6.52 33.05
N SER A 40 -8.09 -6.15 33.04
CA SER A 40 -7.43 -5.61 34.23
C SER A 40 -6.54 -4.43 33.82
N GLY A 41 -6.81 -3.27 34.38
CA GLY A 41 -6.21 -1.95 34.09
C GLY A 41 -4.71 -1.82 34.35
N LEU A 42 -3.91 -2.65 33.73
CA LEU A 42 -2.47 -2.52 33.67
C LEU A 42 -2.10 -2.08 32.25
N GLY A 43 -1.45 -0.94 32.15
CA GLY A 43 -0.92 -0.39 30.91
C GLY A 43 0.00 -1.38 30.17
N PRO A 44 0.38 -1.12 28.90
CA PRO A 44 1.11 -2.05 28.04
C PRO A 44 2.51 -2.48 28.55
N PHE A 45 2.98 -2.00 29.69
CA PHE A 45 4.29 -2.28 30.25
C PHE A 45 4.19 -2.71 31.72
N GLY A 46 4.18 -4.00 31.99
CA GLY A 46 4.26 -4.58 33.34
C GLY A 46 5.59 -5.28 33.57
N SER A 47 6.08 -5.26 34.83
CA SER A 47 7.33 -5.87 35.25
C SER A 47 7.19 -7.36 35.47
N ASP A 48 7.79 -8.23 34.63
CA ASP A 48 8.21 -9.58 35.02
C ASP A 48 9.44 -9.98 34.20
N ALA A 49 10.51 -10.30 34.93
CA ALA A 49 11.82 -10.63 34.41
C ALA A 49 11.92 -12.13 34.10
N GLN A 50 11.80 -12.50 32.85
CA GLN A 50 12.34 -13.75 32.31
C GLN A 50 13.08 -13.38 31.03
N ALA A 51 14.30 -13.95 30.81
CA ALA A 51 15.08 -13.69 29.62
C ALA A 51 14.23 -14.08 28.38
N ALA A 52 13.51 -13.11 27.82
CA ALA A 52 12.61 -13.31 26.71
C ALA A 52 13.44 -13.45 25.44
N SER A 53 13.43 -14.62 24.83
CA SER A 53 13.80 -14.74 23.43
C SER A 53 12.77 -13.96 22.62
N PHE A 54 13.19 -12.95 21.86
CA PHE A 54 12.29 -12.15 21.06
C PHE A 54 11.64 -13.01 19.97
N ALA A 55 10.39 -12.69 19.62
CA ALA A 55 9.60 -13.50 18.68
C ALA A 55 10.35 -13.78 17.36
N GLN A 56 11.11 -12.80 16.83
CA GLN A 56 11.88 -12.98 15.60
C GLN A 56 13.01 -14.02 15.71
N ASP A 57 13.49 -14.34 16.92
CA ASP A 57 14.57 -15.29 17.16
C ASP A 57 14.05 -16.72 17.36
N ALA A 58 12.72 -16.89 17.44
CA ALA A 58 12.10 -18.18 17.65
C ALA A 58 12.26 -19.08 16.41
N PRO A 59 12.56 -20.38 16.60
CA PRO A 59 12.63 -21.33 15.51
C PRO A 59 11.33 -21.35 14.69
N GLY A 60 11.44 -21.18 13.36
CA GLY A 60 10.29 -21.21 12.46
C GLY A 60 9.49 -19.92 12.36
N TYR A 61 9.90 -18.85 13.03
CA TYR A 61 9.29 -17.53 12.85
C TYR A 61 9.32 -17.11 11.38
N TYR A 62 8.15 -16.90 10.76
CA TYR A 62 8.03 -16.60 9.34
C TYR A 62 6.73 -15.85 9.03
N PRO A 63 6.66 -14.53 9.25
CA PRO A 63 5.47 -13.71 9.07
C PRO A 63 4.81 -13.76 7.69
N PRO A 64 5.54 -13.94 6.56
CA PRO A 64 4.90 -14.02 5.25
C PRO A 64 3.88 -15.14 5.09
N ALA A 65 3.96 -16.20 5.91
CA ALA A 65 3.00 -17.33 5.88
C ALA A 65 1.79 -17.12 6.78
N LEU A 66 1.71 -16.02 7.52
CA LEU A 66 0.56 -15.70 8.36
C LEU A 66 -0.60 -15.16 7.51
N THR A 67 -1.82 -15.53 7.89
CA THR A 67 -3.07 -15.08 7.26
C THR A 67 -3.91 -14.26 8.25
N GLY A 68 -5.12 -13.86 7.89
CA GLY A 68 -5.96 -13.03 8.76
C GLY A 68 -5.62 -11.53 8.61
N MET A 69 -5.61 -10.77 9.73
CA MET A 69 -5.29 -9.35 9.72
C MET A 69 -3.77 -9.15 9.64
N ARG A 70 -3.31 -8.49 8.57
CA ARG A 70 -1.91 -8.20 8.31
C ARG A 70 -1.71 -6.69 8.02
N GLY A 71 -0.51 -6.31 7.57
CA GLY A 71 -0.17 -4.89 7.44
C GLY A 71 -0.02 -4.25 8.82
N SER A 72 -0.77 -3.18 9.10
CA SER A 72 -0.91 -2.65 10.46
C SER A 72 -1.78 -3.62 11.28
N HIS A 73 -1.17 -4.71 11.72
CA HIS A 73 -1.79 -5.75 12.56
C HIS A 73 -1.99 -5.24 13.99
N ASP A 74 -2.82 -5.93 14.74
CA ASP A 74 -3.09 -5.59 16.13
C ASP A 74 -1.79 -5.64 16.96
N GLY A 75 -1.60 -4.64 17.81
CA GLY A 75 -0.38 -4.45 18.60
C GLY A 75 0.72 -3.61 17.93
N SER A 76 0.79 -3.56 16.59
CA SER A 76 1.84 -2.80 15.89
C SER A 76 1.74 -1.28 16.05
N PHE A 77 0.58 -0.76 16.43
CA PHE A 77 0.31 0.68 16.56
C PHE A 77 0.07 1.15 18.00
N ASP A 78 0.07 0.26 18.99
CA ASP A 78 -0.31 0.58 20.38
C ASP A 78 0.58 1.67 20.98
N VAL A 79 1.90 1.55 20.85
CA VAL A 79 2.86 2.54 21.33
C VAL A 79 2.66 3.88 20.64
N SER A 80 2.48 3.87 19.32
CA SER A 80 2.28 5.08 18.51
C SER A 80 0.99 5.80 18.87
N HIS A 81 -0.11 5.08 19.11
CA HIS A 81 -1.37 5.66 19.55
C HIS A 81 -1.28 6.20 20.97
N ALA A 82 -0.65 5.49 21.89
CA ALA A 82 -0.45 5.96 23.25
C ALA A 82 0.42 7.23 23.32
N LEU A 83 1.43 7.35 22.45
CA LEU A 83 2.23 8.58 22.30
C LEU A 83 1.36 9.73 21.78
N ARG A 84 0.62 9.53 20.70
CA ARG A 84 -0.29 10.54 20.14
C ARG A 84 -1.31 11.03 21.16
N ASP A 85 -1.88 10.12 21.95
CA ASP A 85 -2.93 10.40 22.93
C ASP A 85 -2.35 10.98 24.26
N GLY A 86 -1.02 11.14 24.37
CA GLY A 86 -0.33 11.78 25.48
C GLY A 86 -0.33 10.97 26.79
N ASN A 87 -0.67 9.68 26.75
CA ASN A 87 -0.74 8.80 27.92
C ASN A 87 0.41 7.81 28.02
N PHE A 88 1.26 7.69 26.99
CA PHE A 88 2.33 6.71 26.93
C PHE A 88 3.30 6.82 28.11
N TRP A 89 3.91 7.99 28.32
CA TRP A 89 4.95 8.18 29.32
C TRP A 89 4.44 8.12 30.77
N ARG A 90 3.13 8.28 31.02
CA ARG A 90 2.54 8.11 32.35
C ARG A 90 2.53 6.65 32.80
N ASN A 91 2.45 5.73 31.82
CA ASN A 91 2.30 4.29 32.05
C ASN A 91 3.55 3.51 31.66
N ALA A 92 4.53 4.16 31.03
CA ALA A 92 5.76 3.54 30.60
C ALA A 92 6.71 3.36 31.76
N GLY A 93 7.38 2.21 31.85
CA GLY A 93 8.47 1.98 32.81
C GLY A 93 9.73 2.76 32.46
N THR A 94 10.75 2.68 33.31
CA THR A 94 12.06 3.26 33.02
C THR A 94 12.74 2.50 31.89
N PRO A 95 13.26 3.18 30.85
CA PRO A 95 14.00 2.52 29.79
C PRO A 95 15.28 1.85 30.30
N GLU A 96 15.48 0.60 29.93
CA GLU A 96 16.72 -0.13 30.16
C GLU A 96 17.82 0.42 29.23
N ASN A 97 18.94 0.83 29.80
CA ASN A 97 20.09 1.25 29.01
C ASN A 97 20.86 0.03 28.53
N THR A 98 20.77 -0.28 27.25
CA THR A 98 21.48 -1.43 26.65
C THR A 98 22.98 -1.23 26.57
N ARG A 99 23.48 0.01 26.75
CA ARG A 99 24.87 0.44 26.50
C ARG A 99 25.36 0.23 25.07
N GLU A 100 24.46 -0.10 24.16
CA GLU A 100 24.76 -0.24 22.72
C GLU A 100 24.92 1.15 22.08
N THR A 101 25.96 1.26 21.26
CA THR A 101 26.24 2.47 20.48
C THR A 101 26.38 2.12 19.01
N TYR A 102 25.79 2.95 18.16
CA TYR A 102 25.74 2.76 16.72
C TYR A 102 26.28 3.99 15.98
N ASP A 103 26.76 3.78 14.75
CA ASP A 103 27.06 4.90 13.86
C ASP A 103 25.76 5.50 13.32
N LEU A 104 24.76 4.64 13.05
CA LEU A 104 23.43 5.05 12.59
C LEU A 104 22.33 4.23 13.28
N VAL A 105 21.25 4.91 13.69
CA VAL A 105 19.96 4.25 13.96
C VAL A 105 18.97 4.68 12.89
N VAL A 106 18.27 3.71 12.30
CA VAL A 106 17.19 3.93 11.33
C VAL A 106 15.87 3.56 11.98
N VAL A 107 14.93 4.47 12.00
CA VAL A 107 13.56 4.24 12.50
C VAL A 107 12.63 4.01 11.33
N GLY A 108 12.22 2.75 11.14
CA GLY A 108 11.42 2.24 10.03
C GLY A 108 12.23 1.31 9.11
N GLY A 109 11.80 0.05 9.02
CA GLY A 109 12.41 -1.00 8.20
C GLY A 109 11.75 -1.16 6.83
N GLY A 110 11.07 -0.14 6.32
CA GLY A 110 10.56 -0.08 4.95
C GLY A 110 11.68 0.12 3.93
N ILE A 111 11.35 0.12 2.63
CA ILE A 111 12.33 0.30 1.55
C ILE A 111 13.21 1.54 1.77
N SER A 112 12.63 2.66 2.21
CA SER A 112 13.39 3.88 2.47
C SER A 112 14.41 3.71 3.60
N GLY A 113 14.02 3.07 4.71
CA GLY A 113 14.94 2.82 5.83
C GLY A 113 16.06 1.83 5.46
N LEU A 114 15.72 0.76 4.75
CA LEU A 114 16.70 -0.20 4.26
C LEU A 114 17.67 0.44 3.25
N ALA A 115 17.16 1.28 2.35
CA ALA A 115 17.99 2.05 1.41
C ALA A 115 18.89 3.06 2.15
N ALA A 116 18.40 3.71 3.22
CA ALA A 116 19.21 4.61 4.03
C ALA A 116 20.38 3.87 4.71
N ALA A 117 20.12 2.70 5.28
CA ALA A 117 21.18 1.85 5.84
C ALA A 117 22.22 1.45 4.77
N TYR A 118 21.75 1.09 3.57
CA TYR A 118 22.61 0.74 2.44
C TYR A 118 23.49 1.92 2.00
N PHE A 119 22.91 3.08 1.76
CA PHE A 119 23.63 4.28 1.33
C PHE A 119 24.59 4.79 2.42
N TYR A 120 24.20 4.71 3.69
CA TYR A 120 25.08 5.08 4.79
C TYR A 120 26.33 4.20 4.83
N ARG A 121 26.16 2.87 4.78
CA ARG A 121 27.27 1.93 4.74
C ARG A 121 28.18 2.17 3.51
N ALA A 122 27.59 2.40 2.35
CA ALA A 122 28.36 2.65 1.12
C ALA A 122 29.17 3.95 1.18
N ARG A 123 28.70 4.98 1.91
CA ARG A 123 29.40 6.26 2.06
C ARG A 123 30.45 6.27 3.17
N THR A 124 30.30 5.43 4.19
CA THR A 124 31.16 5.45 5.39
C THR A 124 32.13 4.28 5.41
N SER A 125 31.65 3.11 5.82
CA SER A 125 32.46 1.90 5.96
C SER A 125 31.58 0.65 5.88
N PRO A 126 32.09 -0.44 5.30
CA PRO A 126 31.44 -1.76 5.40
C PRO A 126 31.22 -2.25 6.84
N SER A 127 32.02 -1.77 7.78
CA SER A 127 31.95 -2.10 9.20
C SER A 127 31.09 -1.13 10.03
N ALA A 128 30.42 -0.15 9.41
CA ALA A 128 29.55 0.78 10.11
C ALA A 128 28.48 0.04 10.92
N LYS A 129 28.36 0.40 12.19
CA LYS A 129 27.36 -0.20 13.09
C LYS A 129 26.00 0.47 12.90
N ILE A 130 25.04 -0.29 12.38
CA ILE A 130 23.70 0.23 12.06
C ILE A 130 22.64 -0.60 12.78
N LEU A 131 21.72 0.08 13.48
CA LEU A 131 20.51 -0.54 14.02
C LEU A 131 19.28 -0.05 13.25
N ILE A 132 18.45 -0.97 12.79
CA ILE A 132 17.16 -0.69 12.15
C ILE A 132 16.06 -1.12 13.12
N LEU A 133 15.12 -0.24 13.43
CA LEU A 133 13.95 -0.50 14.28
C LEU A 133 12.70 -0.49 13.42
N ASP A 134 11.86 -1.52 13.51
CA ASP A 134 10.55 -1.57 12.86
C ASP A 134 9.47 -2.01 13.84
N ASN A 135 8.32 -1.34 13.82
CA ASN A 135 7.19 -1.64 14.71
C ASN A 135 6.34 -2.83 14.24
N HIS A 136 6.53 -3.30 13.01
CA HIS A 136 5.85 -4.48 12.50
C HIS A 136 6.61 -5.77 12.84
N ASP A 137 5.92 -6.88 12.63
CA ASP A 137 6.45 -8.25 12.79
C ASP A 137 7.30 -8.72 11.60
N ASP A 138 7.45 -7.89 10.57
CA ASP A 138 8.17 -8.20 9.34
C ASP A 138 8.81 -6.93 8.77
N PHE A 139 9.92 -7.08 8.06
CA PHE A 139 10.59 -5.99 7.36
C PHE A 139 9.89 -5.64 6.04
N GLY A 140 10.28 -4.50 5.44
CA GLY A 140 9.77 -4.02 4.17
C GLY A 140 8.66 -2.96 4.28
N GLY A 141 8.09 -2.73 5.47
CA GLY A 141 7.01 -1.77 5.67
C GLY A 141 5.80 -2.09 4.78
N HIS A 142 5.42 -1.15 3.87
CA HIS A 142 4.34 -1.38 2.89
C HIS A 142 4.72 -2.37 1.76
N ALA A 143 5.97 -2.74 1.62
CA ALA A 143 6.44 -3.80 0.73
C ALA A 143 6.29 -5.16 1.42
N LYS A 144 5.05 -5.61 1.59
CA LYS A 144 4.66 -6.80 2.35
C LYS A 144 4.49 -8.00 1.44
N ARG A 145 5.02 -9.15 1.86
CA ARG A 145 4.84 -10.45 1.20
C ARG A 145 3.77 -11.27 1.91
N ASN A 146 2.91 -11.92 1.14
CA ASN A 146 1.98 -12.94 1.63
C ASN A 146 2.22 -14.27 0.91
N GLU A 147 2.28 -15.36 1.66
CA GLU A 147 2.44 -16.71 1.14
C GLU A 147 1.27 -17.60 1.52
N PHE A 148 0.77 -18.33 0.55
CA PHE A 148 -0.31 -19.30 0.69
C PHE A 148 0.14 -20.67 0.21
N ARG A 149 -0.43 -21.74 0.75
CA ARG A 149 -0.13 -23.12 0.34
C ARG A 149 -1.38 -23.97 0.16
N PRO A 150 -2.37 -23.53 -0.64
CA PRO A 150 -3.54 -24.34 -0.92
C PRO A 150 -3.12 -25.62 -1.65
N GLY A 151 -3.57 -26.77 -1.15
CA GLY A 151 -3.15 -28.07 -1.69
C GLY A 151 -1.65 -28.33 -1.67
N GLY A 152 -0.87 -27.64 -0.81
CA GLY A 152 0.59 -27.74 -0.73
C GLY A 152 1.37 -26.88 -1.73
N ARG A 153 0.70 -26.25 -2.69
CA ARG A 153 1.32 -25.41 -3.73
C ARG A 153 1.64 -24.01 -3.20
N LEU A 154 2.89 -23.57 -3.36
CA LEU A 154 3.29 -22.21 -2.99
C LEU A 154 2.70 -21.19 -3.96
N LEU A 155 1.83 -20.31 -3.44
CA LEU A 155 1.33 -19.13 -4.13
C LEU A 155 1.74 -17.88 -3.36
N ILE A 156 2.22 -16.87 -4.07
CA ILE A 156 2.79 -15.65 -3.51
C ILE A 156 1.99 -14.45 -4.00
N ALA A 157 1.67 -13.53 -3.10
CA ALA A 157 1.04 -12.26 -3.42
C ALA A 157 1.72 -11.09 -2.70
N ASN A 158 1.56 -9.88 -3.24
CA ASN A 158 1.92 -8.67 -2.50
C ASN A 158 0.80 -8.26 -1.55
N GLY A 159 1.19 -7.74 -0.40
CA GLY A 159 0.29 -7.18 0.60
C GLY A 159 0.29 -5.66 0.67
N GLY A 160 0.88 -4.98 -0.31
CA GLY A 160 0.99 -3.53 -0.34
C GLY A 160 1.51 -3.02 -1.67
N THR A 161 2.67 -2.35 -1.67
CA THR A 161 3.25 -1.81 -2.91
C THR A 161 3.56 -2.91 -3.93
N ALA A 162 3.04 -2.74 -5.14
CA ALA A 162 2.98 -3.84 -6.12
C ALA A 162 4.06 -3.76 -7.19
N GLY A 163 4.26 -2.63 -7.84
CA GLY A 163 5.01 -2.57 -9.08
C GLY A 163 6.19 -1.60 -9.08
N ILE A 164 7.14 -1.88 -9.95
CA ILE A 164 8.16 -0.95 -10.40
C ILE A 164 7.61 -0.33 -11.68
N SER A 165 7.07 0.88 -11.55
CA SER A 165 6.42 1.59 -12.66
C SER A 165 7.40 2.53 -13.33
N SER A 166 7.50 2.44 -14.67
CA SER A 166 8.28 3.36 -15.49
C SER A 166 9.70 3.65 -14.96
N PRO A 167 10.55 2.63 -14.73
CA PRO A 167 11.86 2.80 -14.09
C PRO A 167 12.80 3.74 -14.86
N PHE A 168 12.49 4.07 -16.11
CA PHE A 168 13.23 5.08 -16.89
C PHE A 168 13.06 6.51 -16.35
N ALA A 169 12.05 6.75 -15.51
CA ALA A 169 11.86 8.02 -14.82
C ALA A 169 12.57 8.08 -13.46
N TYR A 170 13.19 7.00 -13.03
CA TYR A 170 13.90 6.93 -11.77
C TYR A 170 15.19 7.76 -11.83
N SER A 171 15.59 8.31 -10.69
CA SER A 171 16.89 8.97 -10.55
C SER A 171 18.05 8.00 -10.78
N PRO A 172 19.26 8.52 -11.10
CA PRO A 172 20.46 7.70 -11.15
C PRO A 172 20.72 6.94 -9.85
N GLU A 173 20.39 7.52 -8.70
CA GLU A 173 20.56 6.94 -7.37
C GLU A 173 19.62 5.75 -7.15
N ALA A 174 18.34 5.90 -7.50
CA ALA A 174 17.36 4.82 -7.40
C ALA A 174 17.68 3.68 -8.37
N LEU A 175 18.00 3.98 -9.64
CA LEU A 175 18.43 2.98 -10.62
C LEU A 175 19.73 2.29 -10.21
N GLY A 176 20.70 3.06 -9.69
CA GLY A 176 21.97 2.55 -9.19
C GLY A 176 21.79 1.56 -8.05
N LEU A 177 20.91 1.88 -7.09
CA LEU A 177 20.58 0.97 -6.00
C LEU A 177 19.89 -0.31 -6.51
N MET A 178 18.89 -0.19 -7.39
CA MET A 178 18.21 -1.36 -7.97
C MET A 178 19.20 -2.31 -8.64
N LYS A 179 20.10 -1.77 -9.46
CA LYS A 179 21.15 -2.54 -10.11
C LYS A 179 22.12 -3.18 -9.10
N ALA A 180 22.51 -2.45 -8.06
CA ALA A 180 23.44 -2.93 -7.05
C ALA A 180 22.88 -4.09 -6.22
N ILE A 181 21.56 -4.18 -6.04
CA ILE A 181 20.90 -5.30 -5.38
C ILE A 181 20.45 -6.41 -6.36
N GLY A 182 20.88 -6.33 -7.63
CA GLY A 182 20.67 -7.36 -8.64
C GLY A 182 19.36 -7.24 -9.42
N ILE A 183 18.66 -6.12 -9.37
CA ILE A 183 17.42 -5.91 -10.13
C ILE A 183 17.74 -5.26 -11.48
N ASP A 184 17.84 -6.09 -12.51
CA ASP A 184 17.84 -5.65 -13.91
C ASP A 184 16.42 -5.69 -14.47
N VAL A 185 15.74 -4.58 -14.39
CA VAL A 185 14.34 -4.49 -14.75
C VAL A 185 14.07 -4.79 -16.22
N PRO A 186 14.82 -4.27 -17.21
CA PRO A 186 14.66 -4.66 -18.61
C PRO A 186 14.82 -6.17 -18.84
N ALA A 187 15.83 -6.80 -18.24
CA ALA A 187 16.07 -8.23 -18.37
C ALA A 187 14.94 -9.07 -17.75
N LEU A 188 14.52 -8.73 -16.52
CA LEU A 188 13.41 -9.40 -15.83
C LEU A 188 12.10 -9.26 -16.60
N SER A 189 11.82 -8.10 -17.14
CA SER A 189 10.63 -7.86 -17.96
C SER A 189 10.64 -8.66 -19.26
N ALA A 190 11.79 -8.73 -19.92
CA ALA A 190 11.97 -9.56 -21.11
C ALA A 190 11.81 -11.05 -20.81
N ALA A 191 12.35 -11.53 -19.68
CA ALA A 191 12.19 -12.90 -19.23
C ALA A 191 10.71 -13.24 -18.92
N ALA A 192 10.00 -12.36 -18.21
CA ALA A 192 8.59 -12.52 -17.91
C ALA A 192 7.71 -12.58 -19.18
N ARG A 193 8.03 -11.77 -20.19
CA ARG A 193 7.34 -11.82 -21.51
C ARG A 193 7.59 -13.13 -22.25
N ARG A 194 8.85 -13.65 -22.22
CA ARG A 194 9.20 -14.93 -22.85
C ARG A 194 8.56 -16.13 -22.16
N ALA A 195 8.38 -16.07 -20.86
CA ALA A 195 7.78 -17.16 -20.09
C ALA A 195 6.28 -17.40 -20.36
N GLY A 196 5.64 -16.52 -21.15
CA GLY A 196 4.43 -16.83 -21.91
C GLY A 196 3.17 -17.18 -21.12
N ASN A 197 2.90 -16.54 -19.97
CA ASN A 197 1.71 -16.86 -19.17
C ASN A 197 0.42 -16.11 -19.55
N ARG A 198 0.40 -15.46 -20.72
CA ARG A 198 -0.79 -14.76 -21.20
C ARG A 198 -1.92 -15.71 -21.56
N ASP A 199 -1.61 -16.98 -21.81
CA ASP A 199 -2.56 -17.96 -22.36
C ASP A 199 -3.40 -18.67 -21.29
N THR A 200 -2.97 -18.70 -20.03
CA THR A 200 -3.68 -19.41 -18.95
C THR A 200 -5.15 -19.00 -18.83
N PHE A 201 -5.42 -17.71 -19.00
CA PHE A 201 -6.77 -17.15 -18.91
C PHE A 201 -7.26 -16.59 -20.24
N GLN A 202 -6.74 -17.13 -21.37
CA GLN A 202 -7.14 -16.69 -22.70
C GLN A 202 -8.63 -16.88 -22.94
N GLY A 203 -9.26 -15.87 -23.55
CA GLY A 203 -10.70 -15.86 -23.84
C GLY A 203 -11.59 -15.46 -22.66
N LEU A 204 -11.02 -15.30 -21.44
CA LEU A 204 -11.77 -14.78 -20.31
C LEU A 204 -11.78 -13.24 -20.32
N GLN A 205 -12.87 -12.65 -19.84
CA GLN A 205 -13.12 -11.21 -19.87
C GLN A 205 -13.13 -10.59 -18.48
N GLN A 206 -13.10 -9.27 -18.41
CA GLN A 206 -13.48 -8.52 -17.20
C GLN A 206 -15.01 -8.39 -17.16
N ALA A 207 -15.55 -8.26 -15.96
CA ALA A 207 -16.98 -8.01 -15.75
C ALA A 207 -17.20 -6.79 -14.85
N TYR A 208 -18.43 -6.31 -14.82
CA TYR A 208 -18.94 -5.39 -13.81
C TYR A 208 -20.01 -6.07 -12.98
N PHE A 209 -19.97 -5.87 -11.67
CA PHE A 209 -21.05 -6.24 -10.78
C PHE A 209 -21.70 -4.98 -10.22
N PHE A 210 -22.96 -4.83 -10.53
CA PHE A 210 -23.84 -3.79 -10.00
C PHE A 210 -24.57 -4.37 -8.78
N ASP A 211 -24.45 -3.74 -7.64
CA ASP A 211 -25.09 -4.17 -6.41
C ASP A 211 -26.47 -3.52 -6.26
N LYS A 212 -27.39 -4.23 -5.58
CA LYS A 212 -28.76 -3.78 -5.40
C LYS A 212 -28.86 -2.52 -4.52
N GLU A 213 -27.94 -2.32 -3.59
CA GLU A 213 -27.95 -1.19 -2.67
C GLU A 213 -27.64 0.13 -3.38
N THR A 214 -26.76 0.10 -4.38
CA THR A 214 -26.35 1.29 -5.15
C THR A 214 -27.14 1.43 -6.44
N PHE A 215 -27.44 0.32 -7.13
CA PHE A 215 -27.99 0.32 -8.49
C PHE A 215 -29.37 -0.33 -8.62
N GLY A 216 -29.99 -0.71 -7.50
CA GLY A 216 -31.35 -1.27 -7.45
C GLY A 216 -31.45 -2.76 -7.73
N ALA A 217 -30.42 -3.40 -8.31
CA ALA A 217 -30.43 -4.84 -8.58
C ALA A 217 -29.00 -5.42 -8.59
N ASP A 218 -28.85 -6.65 -8.07
CA ASP A 218 -27.63 -7.42 -8.24
C ASP A 218 -27.54 -7.92 -9.69
N ARG A 219 -26.52 -7.47 -10.42
CA ARG A 219 -26.32 -7.86 -11.83
C ARG A 219 -24.86 -7.94 -12.22
N LEU A 220 -24.45 -9.12 -12.66
CA LEU A 220 -23.15 -9.32 -13.30
C LEU A 220 -23.27 -9.05 -14.80
N VAL A 221 -22.46 -8.15 -15.33
CA VAL A 221 -22.41 -7.82 -16.76
C VAL A 221 -21.00 -8.13 -17.26
N ILE A 222 -20.90 -9.14 -18.12
CA ILE A 222 -19.63 -9.64 -18.66
C ILE A 222 -19.18 -8.75 -19.82
N GLY A 223 -17.87 -8.60 -19.93
CA GLY A 223 -17.23 -7.73 -20.91
C GLY A 223 -17.11 -6.28 -20.45
N THR A 224 -16.20 -5.56 -21.09
CA THR A 224 -16.03 -4.12 -20.93
C THR A 224 -15.98 -3.49 -22.30
N PRO A 225 -16.75 -2.44 -22.58
CA PRO A 225 -16.68 -1.77 -23.87
C PRO A 225 -15.31 -1.15 -24.09
N GLY A 226 -14.82 -1.12 -25.31
CA GLY A 226 -13.60 -0.42 -25.70
C GLY A 226 -12.29 -1.09 -25.31
N GLY A 227 -12.27 -2.38 -24.94
CA GLY A 227 -11.04 -3.12 -24.60
C GLY A 227 -10.43 -2.65 -23.28
N GLY A 228 -10.56 -3.46 -22.22
CA GLY A 228 -10.07 -3.13 -20.87
C GLY A 228 -8.55 -3.06 -20.79
N GLY A 229 -7.98 -1.87 -20.78
CA GLY A 229 -6.56 -1.65 -20.54
C GLY A 229 -6.23 -0.16 -20.51
N ARG A 230 -5.26 0.23 -19.68
CA ARG A 230 -4.59 1.54 -19.75
C ARG A 230 -3.81 1.65 -21.07
N GLY A 231 -4.50 1.85 -22.21
CA GLY A 231 -3.84 1.95 -23.50
C GLY A 231 -4.84 2.33 -24.57
N ARG A 232 -4.50 3.31 -25.40
CA ARG A 232 -5.18 3.65 -26.65
C ARG A 232 -5.06 2.46 -27.60
N GLY A 233 -6.05 1.58 -27.63
CA GLY A 233 -6.06 0.42 -28.52
C GLY A 233 -7.11 -0.59 -28.10
N GLY A 234 -8.39 -0.29 -28.31
CA GLY A 234 -9.45 -1.28 -28.27
C GLY A 234 -9.21 -2.32 -29.36
N ALA A 235 -9.27 -3.61 -29.02
CA ALA A 235 -9.29 -4.67 -30.02
C ALA A 235 -10.47 -4.43 -30.96
N ALA A 236 -10.21 -4.43 -32.25
CA ALA A 236 -11.25 -4.35 -33.27
C ALA A 236 -12.21 -5.54 -33.07
N GLY A 237 -13.51 -5.26 -32.84
CA GLY A 237 -14.56 -6.28 -32.70
C GLY A 237 -15.27 -6.35 -31.34
N GLY A 238 -15.06 -5.40 -30.45
CA GLY A 238 -15.73 -5.35 -29.13
C GLY A 238 -17.15 -4.74 -29.19
N THR A 239 -17.99 -5.10 -28.21
CA THR A 239 -19.30 -4.49 -27.95
C THR A 239 -19.17 -2.98 -27.76
N THR A 240 -20.04 -2.19 -28.38
CA THR A 240 -20.09 -0.73 -28.17
C THR A 240 -20.53 -0.39 -26.73
N TRP A 241 -20.24 0.84 -26.28
CA TRP A 241 -20.76 1.32 -25.01
C TRP A 241 -22.28 1.27 -24.94
N ALA A 242 -22.95 1.72 -25.98
CA ALA A 242 -24.42 1.72 -26.07
C ALA A 242 -24.99 0.30 -25.89
N GLU A 243 -24.48 -0.69 -26.63
CA GLU A 243 -24.93 -2.09 -26.54
C GLU A 243 -24.62 -2.72 -25.17
N TRP A 244 -23.45 -2.44 -24.60
CA TRP A 244 -23.08 -2.98 -23.29
C TRP A 244 -23.96 -2.42 -22.18
N LEU A 245 -24.23 -1.10 -22.21
CA LEU A 245 -25.04 -0.41 -21.22
C LEU A 245 -26.48 -0.93 -21.13
N THR A 246 -27.07 -1.41 -22.24
CA THR A 246 -28.42 -2.02 -22.21
C THR A 246 -28.51 -3.25 -21.29
N LYS A 247 -27.38 -3.91 -21.01
CA LYS A 247 -27.31 -5.08 -20.13
C LYS A 247 -27.21 -4.70 -18.63
N THR A 248 -26.97 -3.41 -18.34
CA THR A 248 -26.79 -2.91 -16.96
C THR A 248 -28.12 -2.56 -16.29
N PRO A 249 -28.20 -2.48 -14.96
CA PRO A 249 -29.39 -2.00 -14.25
C PRO A 249 -29.46 -0.47 -14.17
N LEU A 250 -28.61 0.26 -14.88
CA LEU A 250 -28.59 1.71 -14.87
C LEU A 250 -29.86 2.29 -15.51
N SER A 251 -30.29 3.48 -15.06
CA SER A 251 -31.41 4.19 -15.67
C SER A 251 -31.14 4.49 -17.14
N ALA A 252 -32.19 4.63 -17.94
CA ALA A 252 -32.08 5.01 -19.35
C ALA A 252 -31.32 6.33 -19.55
N ALA A 253 -31.50 7.29 -18.64
CA ALA A 253 -30.76 8.55 -18.63
C ALA A 253 -29.26 8.33 -18.40
N ALA A 254 -28.89 7.53 -17.39
CA ALA A 254 -27.49 7.19 -17.13
C ALA A 254 -26.84 6.44 -18.28
N GLN A 255 -27.55 5.45 -18.87
CA GLN A 255 -27.05 4.70 -20.03
C GLN A 255 -26.75 5.62 -21.21
N LYS A 256 -27.69 6.52 -21.55
CA LYS A 256 -27.53 7.50 -22.62
C LYS A 256 -26.34 8.42 -22.37
N ASP A 257 -26.23 8.96 -21.17
CA ASP A 257 -25.18 9.92 -20.85
C ASP A 257 -23.80 9.28 -20.73
N ILE A 258 -23.70 8.05 -20.21
CA ILE A 258 -22.42 7.31 -20.19
C ILE A 258 -21.98 7.00 -21.63
N ALA A 259 -22.87 6.54 -22.52
CA ALA A 259 -22.53 6.30 -23.91
C ALA A 259 -22.04 7.59 -24.59
N ARG A 260 -22.79 8.69 -24.43
CA ARG A 260 -22.42 10.02 -24.94
C ARG A 260 -21.05 10.48 -24.41
N LEU A 261 -20.80 10.33 -23.11
CA LEU A 261 -19.55 10.74 -22.48
C LEU A 261 -18.33 9.98 -23.04
N GLN A 262 -18.50 8.72 -23.42
CA GLN A 262 -17.44 7.88 -23.97
C GLN A 262 -17.13 8.18 -25.44
N ASP A 263 -18.14 8.59 -26.21
CA ASP A 263 -18.05 8.73 -27.67
C ASP A 263 -17.92 10.20 -28.12
N ALA A 264 -18.29 11.17 -27.26
CA ALA A 264 -18.35 12.57 -27.64
C ALA A 264 -16.96 13.23 -27.73
N LYS A 265 -16.76 13.94 -28.84
CA LYS A 265 -15.59 14.82 -29.07
C LYS A 265 -16.03 16.28 -28.96
N VAL A 266 -16.53 16.66 -27.78
CA VAL A 266 -17.03 18.01 -27.52
C VAL A 266 -16.01 18.82 -26.76
N ASP A 267 -15.77 20.05 -27.20
CA ASP A 267 -15.05 21.04 -26.41
C ASP A 267 -16.04 21.75 -25.49
N TYR A 268 -15.97 21.46 -24.20
CA TYR A 268 -16.85 22.03 -23.19
C TYR A 268 -16.41 23.42 -22.71
N MET A 269 -15.31 23.95 -23.23
CA MET A 269 -14.75 25.27 -22.87
C MET A 269 -14.17 25.96 -24.12
N PRO A 270 -14.96 26.14 -25.21
CA PRO A 270 -14.42 26.60 -26.50
C PRO A 270 -13.81 28.00 -26.46
N ASP A 271 -14.24 28.84 -25.54
CA ASP A 271 -13.79 30.23 -25.40
C ASP A 271 -12.44 30.36 -24.64
N LEU A 272 -11.90 29.23 -24.11
CA LEU A 272 -10.68 29.25 -23.31
C LEU A 272 -9.48 28.71 -24.12
N THR A 273 -8.31 29.33 -23.90
CA THR A 273 -7.04 28.77 -24.37
C THR A 273 -6.71 27.45 -23.65
N ASN A 274 -5.73 26.70 -24.17
CA ASN A 274 -5.32 25.41 -23.60
C ASN A 274 -4.88 25.58 -22.13
N ASP A 275 -4.07 26.59 -21.83
CA ASP A 275 -3.60 26.86 -20.46
C ASP A 275 -4.75 27.27 -19.53
N GLN A 276 -5.69 28.08 -20.01
CA GLN A 276 -6.88 28.46 -19.24
C GLN A 276 -7.79 27.26 -18.98
N LYS A 277 -7.97 26.36 -19.95
CA LYS A 277 -8.70 25.08 -19.74
C LYS A 277 -8.06 24.24 -18.65
N LYS A 278 -6.74 24.05 -18.72
CA LYS A 278 -6.00 23.27 -17.71
C LYS A 278 -6.08 23.92 -16.32
N ASP A 279 -5.88 25.24 -16.22
CA ASP A 279 -6.04 25.94 -14.94
C ASP A 279 -7.47 25.73 -14.37
N LYS A 280 -8.49 25.93 -15.19
CA LYS A 280 -9.90 25.72 -14.79
C LYS A 280 -10.15 24.28 -14.34
N LEU A 281 -9.72 23.28 -15.11
CA LEU A 281 -9.88 21.87 -14.79
C LEU A 281 -9.12 21.46 -13.52
N SER A 282 -8.03 22.13 -13.17
CA SER A 282 -7.29 21.88 -11.94
C SER A 282 -8.03 22.36 -10.68
N ARG A 283 -9.01 23.25 -10.83
CA ARG A 283 -9.76 23.90 -9.74
C ARG A 283 -11.16 23.37 -9.54
N ILE A 284 -11.60 22.42 -10.35
CA ILE A 284 -12.90 21.76 -10.22
C ILE A 284 -12.70 20.24 -10.10
N SER A 285 -13.58 19.59 -9.34
CA SER A 285 -13.57 18.12 -9.28
C SER A 285 -14.05 17.51 -10.59
N TYR A 286 -13.66 16.24 -10.84
CA TYR A 286 -14.20 15.53 -12.01
C TYR A 286 -15.73 15.36 -11.91
N LYS A 287 -16.27 15.18 -10.70
CA LYS A 287 -17.72 15.19 -10.47
C LYS A 287 -18.36 16.50 -10.92
N THR A 288 -17.77 17.64 -10.53
CA THR A 288 -18.24 18.98 -10.95
C THR A 288 -18.15 19.14 -12.47
N PHE A 289 -17.03 18.68 -13.09
CA PHE A 289 -16.91 18.69 -14.54
C PHE A 289 -18.03 17.91 -15.23
N LEU A 290 -18.32 16.69 -14.75
CA LEU A 290 -19.40 15.86 -15.32
C LEU A 290 -20.78 16.51 -15.18
N LEU A 291 -21.10 17.07 -14.00
CA LEU A 291 -22.44 17.63 -13.72
C LEU A 291 -22.63 19.00 -14.36
N ASP A 292 -21.64 19.90 -14.25
CA ASP A 292 -21.80 21.31 -14.57
C ASP A 292 -21.38 21.69 -15.99
N TYR A 293 -20.43 20.96 -16.57
CA TYR A 293 -19.92 21.21 -17.94
C TYR A 293 -20.45 20.20 -18.94
N VAL A 294 -20.30 18.91 -18.66
CA VAL A 294 -20.80 17.85 -19.54
C VAL A 294 -22.33 17.70 -19.43
N LYS A 295 -22.92 18.13 -18.31
CA LYS A 295 -24.37 18.06 -18.04
C LYS A 295 -24.92 16.63 -18.11
N VAL A 296 -24.22 15.71 -17.42
CA VAL A 296 -24.75 14.34 -17.28
C VAL A 296 -25.85 14.27 -16.23
N ASP A 297 -26.76 13.30 -16.39
CA ASP A 297 -27.73 12.97 -15.35
C ASP A 297 -26.99 12.55 -14.05
N PRO A 298 -27.42 13.04 -12.86
CA PRO A 298 -26.76 12.69 -11.60
C PRO A 298 -26.64 11.20 -11.29
N SER A 299 -27.52 10.36 -11.86
CA SER A 299 -27.46 8.89 -11.72
C SER A 299 -26.22 8.25 -12.40
N VAL A 300 -25.47 9.01 -13.20
CA VAL A 300 -24.17 8.61 -13.75
C VAL A 300 -23.07 8.56 -12.67
N ILE A 301 -23.17 9.42 -11.65
CA ILE A 301 -22.08 9.62 -10.68
C ILE A 301 -21.70 8.33 -9.92
N PRO A 302 -22.61 7.50 -9.39
CA PRO A 302 -22.26 6.28 -8.70
C PRO A 302 -21.40 5.32 -9.53
N PHE A 303 -21.58 5.29 -10.85
CA PHE A 303 -20.76 4.45 -11.75
C PHE A 303 -19.30 4.89 -11.83
N TYR A 304 -19.02 6.20 -11.68
CA TYR A 304 -17.68 6.76 -11.75
C TYR A 304 -17.06 7.05 -10.39
N GLN A 305 -17.86 7.13 -9.30
CA GLN A 305 -17.45 7.64 -7.99
C GLN A 305 -16.14 7.05 -7.47
N THR A 306 -15.95 5.74 -7.62
CA THR A 306 -14.80 5.02 -7.05
C THR A 306 -13.63 4.83 -8.02
N ARG A 307 -13.68 5.38 -9.23
CA ARG A 307 -12.64 5.15 -10.24
C ARG A 307 -11.27 5.70 -9.86
N THR A 308 -11.23 6.77 -9.06
CA THR A 308 -9.98 7.39 -8.60
C THR A 308 -9.40 6.76 -7.32
N HIS A 309 -10.11 5.80 -6.70
CA HIS A 309 -9.70 5.18 -5.44
C HIS A 309 -8.31 4.52 -5.53
N GLY A 310 -8.00 3.82 -6.59
CA GLY A 310 -6.74 3.10 -6.75
C GLY A 310 -5.48 4.00 -6.83
N LEU A 311 -5.66 5.29 -7.07
CA LEU A 311 -4.58 6.26 -7.24
C LEU A 311 -4.55 7.28 -6.10
N TYR A 312 -5.68 7.91 -5.80
CA TYR A 312 -5.77 9.01 -4.83
C TYR A 312 -6.42 8.60 -3.50
N GLY A 313 -7.02 7.42 -3.43
CA GLY A 313 -7.72 6.95 -2.23
C GLY A 313 -9.03 7.66 -1.92
N ILE A 314 -9.50 8.50 -2.82
CA ILE A 314 -10.74 9.28 -2.73
C ILE A 314 -11.49 9.24 -4.06
N GLY A 315 -12.76 9.58 -4.03
CA GLY A 315 -13.61 9.53 -5.20
C GLY A 315 -13.47 10.75 -6.13
N ILE A 316 -14.19 10.69 -7.24
CA ILE A 316 -14.20 11.76 -8.27
C ILE A 316 -14.73 13.09 -7.76
N ASP A 317 -15.38 13.12 -6.60
CA ASP A 317 -15.86 14.32 -5.93
C ASP A 317 -14.72 15.15 -5.32
N ALA A 318 -13.58 14.54 -5.06
CA ALA A 318 -12.43 15.17 -4.42
C ALA A 318 -11.12 15.11 -5.24
N VAL A 319 -11.16 14.58 -6.46
CA VAL A 319 -10.03 14.57 -7.41
C VAL A 319 -10.29 15.59 -8.52
N GLY A 320 -9.28 16.38 -8.87
CA GLY A 320 -9.35 17.40 -9.91
C GLY A 320 -9.67 16.82 -11.30
N ALA A 321 -10.46 17.54 -12.09
CA ALA A 321 -10.79 17.13 -13.45
C ALA A 321 -9.53 17.02 -14.33
N LEU A 322 -8.53 17.89 -14.13
CA LEU A 322 -7.25 17.82 -14.84
C LEU A 322 -6.47 16.54 -14.53
N GLU A 323 -6.54 16.04 -13.29
CA GLU A 323 -5.96 14.76 -12.90
C GLU A 323 -6.62 13.60 -13.68
N CYS A 324 -7.96 13.62 -13.75
CA CYS A 324 -8.75 12.62 -14.48
C CYS A 324 -8.48 12.66 -15.99
N TRP A 325 -8.23 13.84 -16.56
CA TRP A 325 -7.77 13.97 -17.94
C TRP A 325 -6.43 13.26 -18.16
N ALA A 326 -5.45 13.48 -17.30
CA ALA A 326 -4.14 12.83 -17.40
C ALA A 326 -4.25 11.30 -17.40
N TYR A 327 -5.25 10.76 -16.69
CA TYR A 327 -5.56 9.31 -16.66
C TYR A 327 -6.46 8.82 -17.79
N ASN A 328 -6.71 9.63 -18.81
CA ASN A 328 -7.59 9.28 -19.93
C ASN A 328 -9.02 8.92 -19.49
N TYR A 329 -9.56 9.60 -18.48
CA TYR A 329 -10.99 9.49 -18.17
C TYR A 329 -11.82 10.13 -19.26
N PRO A 330 -13.07 9.67 -19.49
CA PRO A 330 -13.87 10.17 -20.62
C PRO A 330 -14.32 11.63 -20.45
N GLY A 331 -14.67 12.25 -21.56
CA GLY A 331 -15.22 13.61 -21.63
C GLY A 331 -14.21 14.69 -22.00
N PHE A 332 -12.93 14.37 -22.18
CA PHE A 332 -11.90 15.37 -22.52
C PHE A 332 -11.42 15.32 -23.98
N GLU A 333 -11.83 14.33 -24.75
CA GLU A 333 -11.24 14.06 -26.07
C GLU A 333 -11.41 15.24 -27.05
N GLY A 334 -12.59 15.90 -27.04
CA GLY A 334 -12.85 17.08 -27.88
C GLY A 334 -12.21 18.38 -27.41
N MET A 335 -11.69 18.44 -26.18
CA MET A 335 -11.08 19.65 -25.62
C MET A 335 -9.67 19.90 -26.17
N ASN A 336 -9.07 18.92 -26.85
CA ASN A 336 -7.74 19.00 -27.47
C ASN A 336 -6.65 19.57 -26.56
N LEU A 337 -6.64 19.10 -25.30
CA LEU A 337 -5.65 19.53 -24.32
C LEU A 337 -4.26 19.02 -24.72
N ASP A 338 -3.30 19.92 -24.72
CA ASP A 338 -1.93 19.60 -25.05
C ASP A 338 -1.32 18.64 -23.97
N PRO A 339 -0.52 17.61 -24.35
CA PRO A 339 -0.03 16.58 -23.43
C PRO A 339 1.17 17.05 -22.61
N LYS A 340 1.14 18.29 -22.07
CA LYS A 340 2.17 18.84 -21.17
C LYS A 340 1.65 18.89 -19.75
N ALA A 341 2.51 18.49 -18.81
CA ALA A 341 2.25 18.69 -17.40
C ALA A 341 2.25 20.17 -17.02
N THR A 342 1.43 20.52 -16.02
CA THR A 342 1.41 21.87 -15.44
C THR A 342 1.84 21.84 -13.97
N GLY A 343 2.12 23.01 -13.40
CA GLY A 343 2.44 23.14 -11.97
C GLY A 343 1.30 22.70 -11.05
N ARG A 344 0.05 22.80 -11.52
CA ARG A 344 -1.15 22.40 -10.77
C ARG A 344 -1.61 20.99 -11.13
N MET A 345 -0.71 20.03 -10.99
CA MET A 345 -0.98 18.59 -11.11
C MET A 345 -0.22 17.84 -10.02
N SER A 346 -0.76 16.74 -9.53
CA SER A 346 -0.08 15.84 -8.60
C SER A 346 1.17 15.24 -9.25
N PHE A 347 2.03 14.64 -8.44
CA PHE A 347 3.22 13.93 -8.94
C PHE A 347 2.84 12.85 -9.96
N THR A 348 1.84 12.04 -9.63
CA THR A 348 1.38 10.95 -10.48
C THR A 348 0.78 11.46 -11.79
N ALA A 349 -0.11 12.45 -11.73
CA ALA A 349 -0.75 13.01 -12.94
C ALA A 349 0.26 13.70 -13.87
N ARG A 350 1.27 14.40 -13.34
CA ARG A 350 2.38 14.94 -14.15
C ARG A 350 3.12 13.84 -14.91
N GLY A 351 3.34 12.71 -14.22
CA GLY A 351 3.95 11.54 -14.83
C GLY A 351 3.12 10.96 -15.98
N ASP A 352 1.80 10.86 -15.83
CA ASP A 352 0.90 10.26 -16.81
C ASP A 352 0.54 11.23 -17.96
N ALA A 353 0.53 12.54 -17.73
CA ALA A 353 0.32 13.56 -18.77
C ALA A 353 1.45 13.63 -19.80
N THR A 354 2.66 13.23 -19.43
CA THR A 354 3.81 13.22 -20.33
C THR A 354 3.92 11.89 -21.05
N PRO A 355 3.93 11.82 -22.40
CA PRO A 355 4.11 10.57 -23.14
C PRO A 355 5.40 9.88 -22.73
N LYS A 356 5.30 8.62 -22.25
CA LYS A 356 6.43 7.80 -21.84
C LYS A 356 6.24 6.38 -22.35
N GLU A 357 7.33 5.65 -22.52
CA GLU A 357 7.25 4.21 -22.69
C GLU A 357 6.50 3.60 -21.49
N SER A 358 5.40 2.90 -21.80
CA SER A 358 4.65 2.19 -20.79
C SER A 358 5.44 0.96 -20.35
N TYR A 359 6.02 1.05 -19.18
CA TYR A 359 6.71 -0.06 -18.54
C TYR A 359 6.02 -0.40 -17.22
N ASN A 360 5.76 -1.68 -17.02
CA ASN A 360 5.27 -2.18 -15.74
C ASN A 360 5.86 -3.57 -15.50
N PHE A 361 6.68 -3.69 -14.46
CA PHE A 361 7.20 -4.95 -13.97
C PHE A 361 6.86 -5.10 -12.49
N HIS A 362 6.51 -6.32 -12.07
CA HIS A 362 6.37 -6.64 -10.67
C HIS A 362 6.86 -8.07 -10.39
N PHE A 363 7.46 -8.25 -9.24
CA PHE A 363 7.68 -9.56 -8.66
C PHE A 363 6.34 -10.15 -8.18
N PRO A 364 6.24 -11.47 -7.96
CA PRO A 364 5.02 -12.08 -7.43
C PRO A 364 4.56 -11.47 -6.10
N ASP A 365 5.49 -11.10 -5.22
CA ASP A 365 5.26 -10.39 -3.97
C ASP A 365 5.36 -8.87 -4.09
N GLY A 366 5.34 -8.33 -5.31
CA GLY A 366 5.52 -6.91 -5.57
C GLY A 366 6.90 -6.41 -5.11
N ASN A 367 6.92 -5.20 -4.55
CA ASN A 367 8.18 -4.59 -4.08
C ASN A 367 8.71 -5.20 -2.76
N ALA A 368 8.06 -6.23 -2.21
CA ALA A 368 8.64 -7.00 -1.12
C ALA A 368 9.96 -7.68 -1.55
N SER A 369 10.09 -8.11 -2.81
CA SER A 369 11.37 -8.58 -3.34
C SER A 369 12.46 -7.51 -3.33
N VAL A 370 12.14 -6.23 -3.54
CA VAL A 370 13.11 -5.13 -3.39
C VAL A 370 13.62 -5.05 -1.94
N ALA A 371 12.69 -5.09 -0.97
CA ALA A 371 13.06 -5.09 0.45
C ALA A 371 13.89 -6.33 0.83
N ARG A 372 13.53 -7.51 0.32
CA ARG A 372 14.23 -8.78 0.55
C ARG A 372 15.67 -8.74 -0.01
N LEU A 373 15.85 -8.18 -1.19
CA LEU A 373 17.19 -8.02 -1.80
C LEU A 373 18.02 -6.96 -1.07
N LEU A 374 17.42 -5.88 -0.58
CA LEU A 374 18.07 -4.93 0.31
C LEU A 374 18.52 -5.61 1.62
N MET A 375 17.66 -6.44 2.23
CA MET A 375 18.01 -7.19 3.42
C MET A 375 19.15 -8.18 3.16
N ARG A 376 19.15 -8.89 2.03
CA ARG A 376 20.27 -9.74 1.61
C ARG A 376 21.58 -8.96 1.50
N ALA A 377 21.52 -7.76 0.91
CA ALA A 377 22.69 -6.91 0.77
C ALA A 377 23.21 -6.36 2.11
N LEU A 378 22.32 -6.09 3.07
CA LEU A 378 22.64 -5.57 4.38
C LEU A 378 23.09 -6.66 5.36
N ILE A 379 22.33 -7.76 5.42
CA ILE A 379 22.56 -8.91 6.32
C ILE A 379 22.50 -10.19 5.47
N PRO A 380 23.62 -10.62 4.86
CA PRO A 380 23.63 -11.72 3.88
C PRO A 380 23.06 -13.04 4.40
N GLY A 381 23.13 -13.31 5.70
CA GLY A 381 22.59 -14.52 6.31
C GLY A 381 21.05 -14.60 6.32
N VAL A 382 20.34 -13.49 6.11
CA VAL A 382 18.87 -13.46 6.19
C VAL A 382 18.21 -14.14 4.99
N LEU A 383 18.79 -14.00 3.79
CA LEU A 383 18.17 -14.53 2.57
C LEU A 383 19.19 -15.25 1.71
N PRO A 384 19.07 -16.58 1.53
CA PRO A 384 19.97 -17.33 0.69
C PRO A 384 19.84 -16.99 -0.79
N GLY A 385 20.85 -17.36 -1.58
CA GLY A 385 20.90 -17.14 -3.03
C GLY A 385 21.70 -15.90 -3.43
N THR A 386 21.80 -15.65 -4.74
CA THR A 386 22.67 -14.62 -5.32
C THR A 386 21.98 -13.76 -6.38
N THR A 387 20.84 -14.16 -6.90
CA THR A 387 20.11 -13.45 -7.97
C THR A 387 18.80 -12.85 -7.45
N ALA A 388 18.19 -11.96 -8.24
CA ALA A 388 16.87 -11.44 -7.94
C ALA A 388 15.79 -12.53 -8.08
N GLU A 389 15.97 -13.43 -9.04
CA GLU A 389 15.04 -14.51 -9.34
C GLU A 389 14.97 -15.54 -8.20
N ASP A 390 16.11 -15.96 -7.65
CA ASP A 390 16.14 -16.93 -6.56
C ASP A 390 15.54 -16.37 -5.26
N SER A 391 15.57 -15.05 -5.08
CA SER A 391 14.98 -14.39 -3.93
C SER A 391 13.48 -14.65 -3.80
N VAL A 392 12.81 -14.96 -4.91
CA VAL A 392 11.35 -15.15 -4.94
C VAL A 392 10.92 -16.41 -4.19
N THR A 393 11.64 -17.51 -4.34
CA THR A 393 11.34 -18.78 -3.67
C THR A 393 12.14 -18.99 -2.38
N ALA A 394 13.20 -18.22 -2.16
CA ALA A 394 14.03 -18.30 -0.97
C ALA A 394 13.23 -18.01 0.31
N LYS A 395 13.42 -18.80 1.36
CA LYS A 395 12.84 -18.55 2.69
C LYS A 395 13.82 -17.70 3.51
N ALA A 396 13.34 -16.57 4.03
CA ALA A 396 14.15 -15.72 4.90
C ALA A 396 14.31 -16.34 6.28
N ASP A 397 15.52 -16.25 6.82
CA ASP A 397 15.87 -16.64 8.20
C ASP A 397 15.88 -15.39 9.10
N TYR A 398 14.82 -15.18 9.83
CA TYR A 398 14.63 -14.02 10.70
C TYR A 398 15.57 -14.04 11.92
N SER A 399 16.08 -15.20 12.34
CA SER A 399 17.04 -15.31 13.44
C SER A 399 18.38 -14.62 13.15
N GLN A 400 18.66 -14.31 11.88
CA GLN A 400 19.86 -13.59 11.47
C GLN A 400 19.75 -12.06 11.64
N LEU A 401 18.55 -11.52 11.91
CA LEU A 401 18.30 -10.07 11.89
C LEU A 401 19.01 -9.32 13.01
N ASP A 402 19.09 -9.88 14.23
CA ASP A 402 19.61 -9.18 15.42
C ASP A 402 20.73 -9.96 16.11
N ARG A 403 21.69 -10.50 15.34
CA ARG A 403 22.82 -11.28 15.90
C ARG A 403 23.82 -10.38 16.60
N ASP A 404 24.23 -10.79 17.78
CA ASP A 404 25.26 -10.10 18.54
C ASP A 404 26.59 -10.02 17.76
N GLY A 405 27.19 -8.84 17.82
CA GLY A 405 28.44 -8.56 17.11
C GLY A 405 28.27 -8.28 15.61
N ALA A 406 27.09 -8.49 15.02
CA ALA A 406 26.85 -8.12 13.62
C ALA A 406 26.89 -6.59 13.45
N PRO A 407 27.52 -6.07 12.38
CA PRO A 407 27.60 -4.63 12.14
C PRO A 407 26.22 -4.02 11.82
N ILE A 408 25.36 -4.75 11.14
CA ILE A 408 23.98 -4.31 10.84
C ILE A 408 23.03 -5.25 11.56
N ARG A 409 22.13 -4.66 12.34
CA ARG A 409 21.12 -5.38 13.13
C ARG A 409 19.74 -4.78 12.86
N MET A 410 18.72 -5.62 12.89
CA MET A 410 17.33 -5.19 12.76
C MET A 410 16.46 -5.81 13.86
N ARG A 411 15.69 -4.96 14.53
CA ARG A 411 14.74 -5.34 15.57
C ARG A 411 13.32 -5.10 15.10
N LEU A 412 12.58 -6.19 14.93
CA LEU A 412 11.15 -6.18 14.63
C LEU A 412 10.32 -6.03 15.91
N GLY A 413 9.05 -5.65 15.77
CA GLY A 413 8.18 -5.37 16.91
C GLY A 413 8.74 -4.28 17.82
N SER A 414 9.56 -3.37 17.28
CA SER A 414 10.35 -2.38 18.02
C SER A 414 9.93 -0.97 17.60
N THR A 415 9.07 -0.35 18.40
CA THR A 415 8.52 0.98 18.11
C THR A 415 9.34 2.07 18.79
N ALA A 416 9.93 2.97 17.99
CA ALA A 416 10.61 4.15 18.54
C ALA A 416 9.59 5.05 19.29
N ALA A 417 9.92 5.37 20.54
CA ALA A 417 9.08 6.19 21.42
C ALA A 417 9.66 7.59 21.68
N ARG A 418 10.99 7.75 21.57
CA ARG A 418 11.66 9.05 21.71
C ARG A 418 12.98 9.06 20.97
N VAL A 419 13.24 10.16 20.26
CA VAL A 419 14.50 10.45 19.58
C VAL A 419 14.92 11.87 19.94
N ARG A 420 16.06 12.03 20.60
CA ARG A 420 16.55 13.35 21.02
C ARG A 420 18.07 13.44 20.99
N HIS A 421 18.59 14.62 20.77
CA HIS A 421 20.02 14.87 20.89
C HIS A 421 20.49 14.73 22.35
N VAL A 422 21.72 14.26 22.54
CA VAL A 422 22.38 14.29 23.82
C VAL A 422 23.03 15.66 24.00
N GLY A 423 22.30 16.58 24.61
CA GLY A 423 22.64 18.00 24.69
C GLY A 423 21.97 18.84 23.60
N ALA A 424 22.46 20.04 23.34
CA ALA A 424 21.89 20.96 22.37
C ALA A 424 22.09 20.44 20.93
N ALA A 425 21.06 20.47 20.09
CA ALA A 425 21.07 19.91 18.73
C ALA A 425 22.23 20.45 17.86
N ALA A 426 22.58 21.72 18.00
CA ALA A 426 23.66 22.37 17.23
C ALA A 426 25.07 21.83 17.54
N SER A 427 25.30 21.30 18.75
CA SER A 427 26.59 20.83 19.22
C SER A 427 26.63 19.36 19.64
N ALA A 428 25.49 18.71 19.65
CA ALA A 428 25.37 17.30 20.03
C ALA A 428 26.26 16.41 19.17
N LYS A 429 26.89 15.42 19.80
CA LYS A 429 27.68 14.39 19.10
C LYS A 429 26.95 13.07 18.95
N GLU A 430 25.90 12.89 19.74
CA GLU A 430 25.09 11.67 19.80
C GLU A 430 23.60 12.00 19.88
N VAL A 431 22.80 11.04 19.45
CA VAL A 431 21.35 11.01 19.58
C VAL A 431 20.97 9.80 20.40
N GLU A 432 20.08 10.00 21.37
CA GLU A 432 19.46 8.95 22.17
C GLU A 432 18.16 8.51 21.52
N VAL A 433 17.98 7.20 21.37
CA VAL A 433 16.75 6.59 20.86
C VAL A 433 16.18 5.65 21.91
N VAL A 434 14.96 5.94 22.37
CA VAL A 434 14.17 5.04 23.22
C VAL A 434 13.15 4.34 22.36
N TYR A 435 13.06 3.02 22.48
CA TYR A 435 12.08 2.20 21.77
C TYR A 435 11.44 1.16 22.68
N GLY A 436 10.16 0.83 22.38
CA GLY A 436 9.43 -0.24 23.03
C GLY A 436 9.55 -1.54 22.25
N ARG A 437 9.83 -2.66 22.92
CA ARG A 437 9.83 -4.01 22.38
C ARG A 437 9.33 -4.98 23.46
N GLU A 438 8.32 -5.81 23.14
CA GLU A 438 7.76 -6.82 24.06
C GLU A 438 7.48 -6.29 25.47
N LYS A 439 6.74 -5.17 25.56
CA LYS A 439 6.34 -4.51 26.81
C LYS A 439 7.49 -3.95 27.68
N LYS A 440 8.70 -3.84 27.15
CA LYS A 440 9.83 -3.17 27.79
C LYS A 440 10.31 -1.99 26.97
N LEU A 441 10.92 -1.02 27.62
CA LEU A 441 11.59 0.09 26.98
C LEU A 441 13.10 -0.12 27.02
N TYR A 442 13.74 0.22 25.92
CA TYR A 442 15.20 0.15 25.75
C TYR A 442 15.75 1.48 25.26
N THR A 443 16.98 1.78 25.64
CA THR A 443 17.70 2.96 25.16
C THR A 443 18.98 2.55 24.45
N VAL A 444 19.20 3.12 23.27
CA VAL A 444 20.46 3.04 22.52
C VAL A 444 20.95 4.44 22.15
N ARG A 445 22.23 4.56 21.78
CA ARG A 445 22.82 5.80 21.27
C ARG A 445 23.35 5.65 19.87
N ALA A 446 23.33 6.73 19.10
CA ALA A 446 23.86 6.76 17.74
C ALA A 446 24.55 8.09 17.42
N LYS A 447 25.51 8.07 16.51
CA LYS A 447 26.12 9.30 15.95
C LYS A 447 25.12 10.08 15.07
N GLY A 448 24.20 9.38 14.41
CA GLY A 448 23.14 9.96 13.60
C GLY A 448 21.88 9.09 13.57
N VAL A 449 20.74 9.70 13.23
CA VAL A 449 19.45 9.00 13.11
C VAL A 449 18.76 9.37 11.81
N VAL A 450 18.23 8.37 11.11
CA VAL A 450 17.31 8.56 9.99
C VAL A 450 15.90 8.13 10.42
N LEU A 451 14.96 9.07 10.41
CA LEU A 451 13.55 8.80 10.63
C LEU A 451 12.90 8.45 9.28
N ALA A 452 12.78 7.17 9.01
CA ALA A 452 12.17 6.61 7.80
C ALA A 452 10.76 6.06 8.07
N CYS A 453 10.11 6.60 9.09
CA CYS A 453 8.76 6.25 9.53
C CYS A 453 7.73 7.29 9.04
N TRP A 454 6.45 7.04 9.31
CA TRP A 454 5.38 7.95 8.95
C TRP A 454 5.58 9.36 9.53
N ASN A 455 5.55 10.38 8.65
CA ASN A 455 5.88 11.76 9.01
C ASN A 455 5.05 12.31 10.16
N MET A 456 3.75 12.02 10.23
CA MET A 456 2.89 12.55 11.31
C MET A 456 3.20 11.98 12.70
N MET A 457 3.95 10.88 12.78
CA MET A 457 4.43 10.34 14.08
C MET A 457 5.70 11.00 14.56
N ILE A 458 6.49 11.59 13.67
CA ILE A 458 7.79 12.18 14.00
C ILE A 458 7.70 13.26 15.09
N PRO A 459 6.73 14.20 15.08
CA PRO A 459 6.58 15.19 16.15
C PRO A 459 6.33 14.62 17.54
N PHE A 460 5.77 13.40 17.64
CA PHE A 460 5.51 12.72 18.92
C PHE A 460 6.73 11.97 19.46
N ILE A 461 7.66 11.59 18.59
CA ILE A 461 8.89 10.88 18.97
C ILE A 461 10.11 11.79 19.00
N CYS A 462 10.07 12.94 18.33
CA CYS A 462 11.13 13.96 18.31
C CYS A 462 10.54 15.32 18.72
N GLU A 463 10.31 15.49 20.01
CA GLU A 463 9.62 16.67 20.55
C GLU A 463 10.40 17.98 20.41
N ASP A 464 11.73 17.91 20.24
CA ASP A 464 12.60 19.08 20.13
C ASP A 464 12.60 19.74 18.73
N LEU A 465 11.90 19.16 17.76
CA LEU A 465 11.77 19.73 16.40
C LEU A 465 11.15 21.14 16.43
N PRO A 466 11.59 22.06 15.56
CA PRO A 466 10.98 23.39 15.42
C PRO A 466 9.47 23.31 15.15
N ALA A 467 8.69 24.24 15.73
CA ALA A 467 7.23 24.26 15.61
C ALA A 467 6.74 24.23 14.15
N GLN A 468 7.34 25.04 13.27
CA GLN A 468 7.00 25.07 11.84
C GLN A 468 7.26 23.71 11.17
N GLN A 469 8.33 23.01 11.55
CA GLN A 469 8.63 21.69 11.00
C GLN A 469 7.63 20.63 11.48
N LYS A 470 7.21 20.69 12.75
CA LYS A 470 6.16 19.82 13.29
C LYS A 470 4.83 20.01 12.57
N GLU A 471 4.43 21.27 12.35
CA GLU A 471 3.22 21.61 11.59
C GLU A 471 3.28 21.04 10.17
N ALA A 472 4.41 21.23 9.50
CA ALA A 472 4.64 20.71 8.15
C ALA A 472 4.56 19.16 8.09
N LEU A 473 5.12 18.46 9.09
CA LEU A 473 5.03 17.00 9.19
C LEU A 473 3.60 16.49 9.44
N HIS A 474 2.75 17.29 10.07
CA HIS A 474 1.33 16.96 10.28
C HIS A 474 0.43 17.24 9.08
N TYR A 475 0.94 17.88 8.02
CA TYR A 475 0.10 18.28 6.88
C TYR A 475 -0.37 17.10 6.04
N GLY A 476 0.55 16.21 5.67
CA GLY A 476 0.31 15.13 4.70
C GLY A 476 -0.41 13.93 5.29
N VAL A 477 -1.74 13.94 5.25
CA VAL A 477 -2.56 12.82 5.74
C VAL A 477 -2.50 11.66 4.75
N LYS A 478 -1.86 10.55 5.13
CA LYS A 478 -1.71 9.36 4.26
C LYS A 478 -3.06 8.76 3.85
N VAL A 479 -3.05 8.12 2.69
CA VAL A 479 -4.23 7.46 2.12
C VAL A 479 -4.48 6.13 2.81
N PRO A 480 -5.69 5.86 3.36
CA PRO A 480 -6.04 4.54 3.89
C PRO A 480 -6.31 3.55 2.77
N LEU A 481 -5.75 2.35 2.89
CA LEU A 481 -5.84 1.29 1.88
C LEU A 481 -6.04 -0.08 2.53
N VAL A 482 -6.73 -0.97 1.82
CA VAL A 482 -6.79 -2.40 2.14
C VAL A 482 -6.45 -3.21 0.90
N TYR A 483 -5.44 -4.05 1.02
CA TYR A 483 -5.13 -5.08 0.04
C TYR A 483 -5.51 -6.44 0.61
N THR A 484 -6.57 -7.01 0.07
CA THR A 484 -7.03 -8.34 0.46
C THR A 484 -6.59 -9.37 -0.58
N THR A 485 -6.04 -10.47 -0.12
CA THR A 485 -5.77 -11.65 -0.95
C THR A 485 -6.58 -12.82 -0.43
N VAL A 486 -7.35 -13.44 -1.31
CA VAL A 486 -8.14 -14.64 -1.04
C VAL A 486 -7.53 -15.80 -1.81
N ALA A 487 -7.08 -16.82 -1.11
CA ALA A 487 -6.68 -18.07 -1.72
C ALA A 487 -7.92 -18.93 -1.96
N LEU A 488 -8.12 -19.33 -3.20
CA LEU A 488 -9.21 -20.22 -3.61
C LEU A 488 -8.66 -21.61 -3.90
N LYS A 489 -9.42 -22.64 -3.55
CA LYS A 489 -9.09 -24.06 -3.83
C LYS A 489 -9.20 -24.40 -5.31
N ASN A 490 -10.01 -23.64 -6.06
CA ASN A 490 -10.25 -23.79 -7.50
C ASN A 490 -10.77 -22.47 -8.09
N TRP A 491 -10.83 -22.37 -9.42
CA TRP A 491 -11.39 -21.21 -10.10
C TRP A 491 -12.49 -21.56 -11.13
N GLN A 492 -13.17 -22.69 -10.90
CA GLN A 492 -14.24 -23.22 -11.78
C GLN A 492 -15.33 -22.18 -12.03
N ALA A 493 -15.76 -21.43 -11.01
CA ALA A 493 -16.79 -20.40 -11.15
C ALA A 493 -16.37 -19.29 -12.12
N PHE A 494 -15.11 -18.84 -12.07
CA PHE A 494 -14.57 -17.86 -13.02
C PHE A 494 -14.56 -18.41 -14.44
N LYS A 495 -14.13 -19.67 -14.61
CA LYS A 495 -14.12 -20.35 -15.92
C LYS A 495 -15.52 -20.47 -16.49
N LYS A 496 -16.49 -20.90 -15.67
CA LYS A 496 -17.89 -21.07 -16.10
C LYS A 496 -18.53 -19.74 -16.50
N LEU A 497 -18.20 -18.66 -15.82
CA LEU A 497 -18.66 -17.30 -16.13
C LEU A 497 -17.88 -16.66 -17.29
N GLY A 498 -16.74 -17.23 -17.69
CA GLY A 498 -15.89 -16.65 -18.74
C GLY A 498 -15.17 -15.37 -18.30
N ILE A 499 -14.83 -15.22 -17.01
CA ILE A 499 -14.26 -13.98 -16.46
C ILE A 499 -12.96 -14.19 -15.70
N THR A 500 -12.12 -13.14 -15.65
CA THR A 500 -10.90 -13.08 -14.82
C THR A 500 -11.07 -12.17 -13.59
N GLY A 501 -12.07 -11.32 -13.59
CA GLY A 501 -12.30 -10.39 -12.49
C GLY A 501 -13.54 -9.54 -12.68
N VAL A 502 -13.91 -8.85 -11.64
CA VAL A 502 -15.14 -8.07 -11.53
C VAL A 502 -14.83 -6.69 -10.95
N ASN A 503 -15.24 -5.63 -11.63
CA ASN A 503 -15.29 -4.27 -11.07
C ASN A 503 -16.64 -4.10 -10.37
N SER A 504 -16.64 -3.58 -9.15
CA SER A 504 -17.83 -3.47 -8.29
C SER A 504 -17.91 -2.09 -7.64
N PRO A 505 -18.31 -1.04 -8.39
CA PRO A 505 -18.22 0.35 -7.92
C PRO A 505 -19.04 0.66 -6.65
N GLY A 506 -20.13 -0.09 -6.38
CA GLY A 506 -20.98 0.09 -5.20
C GLY A 506 -20.66 -0.83 -4.02
N MET A 507 -19.84 -1.87 -4.22
CA MET A 507 -19.58 -2.89 -3.20
C MET A 507 -18.53 -2.44 -2.16
N TYR A 508 -18.46 -3.20 -1.06
CA TYR A 508 -17.47 -3.00 0.01
C TYR A 508 -16.02 -2.99 -0.48
N HIS A 509 -15.65 -3.93 -1.36
CA HIS A 509 -14.44 -3.85 -2.16
C HIS A 509 -14.81 -3.43 -3.58
N THR A 510 -14.09 -2.48 -4.15
CA THR A 510 -14.38 -1.92 -5.47
C THR A 510 -14.08 -2.87 -6.63
N GLY A 511 -13.51 -4.02 -6.35
CA GLY A 511 -13.29 -5.07 -7.33
C GLY A 511 -12.66 -6.31 -6.73
N LEU A 512 -12.77 -7.40 -7.46
CA LEU A 512 -12.07 -8.66 -7.23
C LEU A 512 -11.46 -9.13 -8.56
N ARG A 513 -10.23 -9.66 -8.52
CA ARG A 513 -9.53 -10.09 -9.74
C ARG A 513 -8.59 -11.24 -9.44
N MET A 514 -8.62 -12.29 -10.26
CA MET A 514 -7.59 -13.33 -10.20
C MET A 514 -6.21 -12.72 -10.43
N GLU A 515 -5.23 -13.11 -9.61
CA GLU A 515 -3.84 -12.73 -9.83
C GLU A 515 -3.32 -13.39 -11.09
N LEU A 516 -2.72 -12.59 -11.95
CA LEU A 516 -2.07 -13.13 -13.14
C LEU A 516 -0.80 -13.86 -12.73
N PRO A 517 -0.52 -15.02 -13.36
CA PRO A 517 0.72 -15.70 -13.13
C PRO A 517 1.93 -14.81 -13.45
N ALA A 518 2.90 -14.78 -12.55
CA ALA A 518 4.14 -14.04 -12.70
C ALA A 518 5.34 -14.99 -12.53
N PRO A 519 5.70 -15.75 -13.60
CA PRO A 519 6.82 -16.67 -13.53
C PRO A 519 8.12 -15.90 -13.44
N ILE A 520 8.96 -16.29 -12.50
CA ILE A 520 10.29 -15.72 -12.31
C ILE A 520 11.21 -16.75 -11.64
N GLY A 521 12.41 -16.95 -12.18
CA GLY A 521 13.30 -18.00 -11.71
C GLY A 521 12.58 -19.36 -11.72
N ASP A 522 12.57 -20.05 -10.61
CA ASP A 522 11.89 -21.35 -10.43
C ASP A 522 10.43 -21.21 -9.97
N TYR A 523 9.95 -20.00 -9.69
CA TYR A 523 8.57 -19.79 -9.26
C TYR A 523 7.59 -19.97 -10.42
N ARG A 524 6.58 -20.83 -10.19
CA ARG A 524 5.50 -21.11 -11.14
C ARG A 524 4.15 -21.02 -10.42
N SER A 525 3.32 -20.05 -10.81
CA SER A 525 1.99 -19.81 -10.23
C SER A 525 0.84 -20.12 -11.17
N ALA A 526 1.10 -20.37 -12.48
CA ALA A 526 0.07 -20.67 -13.44
C ALA A 526 -0.68 -21.96 -13.06
N PRO A 527 -2.03 -21.94 -12.92
CA PRO A 527 -2.81 -23.15 -12.74
C PRO A 527 -2.82 -23.97 -14.04
N ALA A 528 -2.78 -25.30 -13.94
CA ALA A 528 -2.91 -26.20 -15.09
C ALA A 528 -4.36 -26.32 -15.56
N GLY A 529 -5.32 -26.21 -14.63
CA GLY A 529 -6.74 -26.29 -14.92
C GLY A 529 -7.62 -25.57 -13.91
N PRO A 530 -8.94 -25.51 -14.15
CA PRO A 530 -9.87 -24.80 -13.26
C PRO A 530 -10.02 -25.43 -11.87
N GLU A 531 -9.56 -26.66 -11.69
CA GLU A 531 -9.51 -27.36 -10.40
C GLU A 531 -8.33 -26.91 -9.53
N ASP A 532 -7.34 -26.25 -10.10
CA ASP A 532 -6.16 -25.80 -9.39
C ASP A 532 -6.42 -24.54 -8.56
N PRO A 533 -5.69 -24.36 -7.45
CA PRO A 533 -5.82 -23.18 -6.63
C PRO A 533 -5.27 -21.92 -7.33
N VAL A 534 -5.94 -20.80 -7.04
CA VAL A 534 -5.54 -19.46 -7.48
C VAL A 534 -5.64 -18.44 -6.36
N LEU A 535 -4.99 -17.30 -6.53
CA LEU A 535 -5.18 -16.14 -5.68
C LEU A 535 -6.11 -15.12 -6.35
N VAL A 536 -6.95 -14.50 -5.54
CA VAL A 536 -7.82 -13.38 -5.96
C VAL A 536 -7.49 -12.17 -5.11
N ARG A 537 -7.17 -11.06 -5.77
CA ARG A 537 -6.97 -9.77 -5.12
C ARG A 537 -8.29 -9.00 -5.05
N MET A 538 -8.52 -8.38 -3.91
CA MET A 538 -9.58 -7.40 -3.70
C MET A 538 -9.00 -6.11 -3.12
N THR A 539 -9.56 -4.97 -3.47
CA THR A 539 -9.11 -3.66 -3.00
C THR A 539 -10.25 -2.88 -2.38
N ARG A 540 -9.96 -2.22 -1.27
CA ARG A 540 -10.84 -1.26 -0.64
C ARG A 540 -10.05 -0.01 -0.28
N THR A 541 -10.62 1.14 -0.56
CA THR A 541 -10.08 2.43 -0.15
C THR A 541 -11.17 3.17 0.59
N PRO A 542 -11.21 3.08 1.93
CA PRO A 542 -12.25 3.72 2.71
C PRO A 542 -12.07 5.24 2.68
N CYS A 543 -13.13 5.93 2.33
CA CYS A 543 -13.21 7.40 2.31
C CYS A 543 -14.65 7.82 2.55
N LYS A 544 -14.87 9.12 2.80
CA LYS A 544 -16.20 9.68 3.01
C LYS A 544 -16.48 10.77 1.97
N PRO A 545 -17.13 10.44 0.84
CA PRO A 545 -17.44 11.42 -0.20
C PRO A 545 -18.13 12.68 0.33
N GLY A 546 -17.83 13.83 -0.29
CA GLY A 546 -18.37 15.14 0.11
C GLY A 546 -17.52 15.92 1.11
N LEU A 547 -16.43 15.31 1.65
CA LEU A 547 -15.44 16.00 2.48
C LEU A 547 -14.22 16.41 1.66
N PRO A 548 -13.43 17.39 2.11
CA PRO A 548 -12.10 17.65 1.57
C PRO A 548 -11.19 16.41 1.65
N SER A 549 -10.18 16.31 0.76
CA SER A 549 -9.37 15.09 0.59
C SER A 549 -8.75 14.56 1.88
N ARG A 550 -8.12 15.41 2.68
CA ARG A 550 -7.47 15.01 3.94
C ARG A 550 -8.46 14.53 5.00
N GLU A 551 -9.65 15.14 5.05
CA GLU A 551 -10.74 14.73 5.93
C GLU A 551 -11.35 13.39 5.52
N GLN A 552 -11.44 13.13 4.20
CA GLN A 552 -11.81 11.81 3.69
C GLN A 552 -10.81 10.73 4.13
N HIS A 553 -9.50 11.03 4.05
CA HIS A 553 -8.46 10.10 4.53
C HIS A 553 -8.55 9.86 6.04
N ARG A 554 -8.75 10.91 6.87
CA ARG A 554 -8.94 10.75 8.33
C ARG A 554 -10.15 9.88 8.65
N ALA A 555 -11.27 10.08 7.95
CA ALA A 555 -12.45 9.24 8.11
C ALA A 555 -12.15 7.77 7.76
N GLY A 556 -11.38 7.53 6.70
CA GLY A 556 -10.93 6.19 6.31
C GLY A 556 -9.96 5.55 7.31
N HIS A 557 -9.07 6.32 7.96
CA HIS A 557 -8.23 5.82 9.07
C HIS A 557 -9.10 5.29 10.20
N ALA A 558 -10.09 6.08 10.64
CA ALA A 558 -10.99 5.69 11.72
C ALA A 558 -11.80 4.44 11.37
N ASP A 559 -12.31 4.36 10.13
CA ASP A 559 -13.01 3.18 9.62
C ASP A 559 -12.12 1.92 9.71
N LEU A 560 -10.87 1.99 9.23
CA LEU A 560 -9.97 0.84 9.22
C LEU A 560 -9.56 0.39 10.62
N TYR A 561 -9.26 1.31 11.53
CA TYR A 561 -8.88 0.93 12.90
C TYR A 561 -10.03 0.31 13.69
N SER A 562 -11.28 0.75 13.43
CA SER A 562 -12.47 0.23 14.10
C SER A 562 -13.03 -1.06 13.48
N THR A 563 -12.55 -1.48 12.30
CA THR A 563 -13.09 -2.63 11.58
C THR A 563 -12.36 -3.93 11.97
N PRO A 564 -13.02 -4.87 12.66
CA PRO A 564 -12.44 -6.16 13.00
C PRO A 564 -12.36 -7.10 11.78
N PHE A 565 -11.47 -8.08 11.83
CA PHE A 565 -11.27 -9.08 10.76
C PHE A 565 -12.58 -9.77 10.33
N ALA A 566 -13.44 -10.13 11.29
CA ALA A 566 -14.74 -10.79 11.00
C ALA A 566 -15.64 -9.96 10.07
N THR A 567 -15.56 -8.62 10.14
CA THR A 567 -16.31 -7.74 9.24
C THR A 567 -15.75 -7.80 7.82
N PHE A 568 -14.42 -7.78 7.67
CA PHE A 568 -13.78 -8.00 6.37
C PHE A 568 -14.13 -9.35 5.80
N GLU A 569 -13.97 -10.41 6.57
CA GLU A 569 -14.26 -11.78 6.13
C GLU A 569 -15.71 -11.93 5.64
N ARG A 570 -16.69 -11.42 6.39
CA ARG A 570 -18.10 -11.45 5.99
C ARG A 570 -18.33 -10.70 4.67
N SER A 571 -17.78 -9.51 4.53
CA SER A 571 -17.92 -8.71 3.32
C SER A 571 -17.27 -9.37 2.11
N ILE A 572 -16.11 -10.01 2.30
CA ILE A 572 -15.42 -10.76 1.26
C ILE A 572 -16.28 -11.95 0.80
N ARG A 573 -16.74 -12.78 1.73
CA ARG A 573 -17.55 -13.97 1.43
C ARG A 573 -18.87 -13.60 0.75
N ASP A 574 -19.55 -12.54 1.24
CA ASP A 574 -20.79 -12.04 0.63
C ASP A 574 -20.56 -11.55 -0.79
N GLN A 575 -19.50 -10.77 -1.03
CA GLN A 575 -19.20 -10.25 -2.36
C GLN A 575 -18.87 -11.39 -3.34
N PHE A 576 -18.10 -12.38 -2.94
CA PHE A 576 -17.84 -13.57 -3.77
C PHE A 576 -19.13 -14.34 -4.08
N ALA A 577 -19.98 -14.59 -3.08
CA ALA A 577 -21.25 -15.28 -3.26
C ALA A 577 -22.17 -14.56 -4.26
N ARG A 578 -22.30 -13.22 -4.12
CA ARG A 578 -23.16 -12.42 -4.99
C ARG A 578 -22.60 -12.30 -6.42
N ALA A 579 -21.31 -12.08 -6.55
CA ALA A 579 -20.71 -11.85 -7.87
C ALA A 579 -20.48 -13.16 -8.66
N LEU A 580 -20.14 -14.26 -7.99
CA LEU A 580 -19.76 -15.53 -8.65
C LEU A 580 -20.74 -16.68 -8.41
N GLY A 581 -21.78 -16.50 -7.60
CA GLY A 581 -22.74 -17.56 -7.26
C GLY A 581 -23.41 -18.19 -8.47
N SER A 582 -23.74 -17.42 -9.51
CA SER A 582 -24.28 -17.94 -10.77
C SER A 582 -23.29 -18.84 -11.54
N GLY A 583 -21.98 -18.73 -11.24
CA GLY A 583 -20.93 -19.64 -11.70
C GLY A 583 -20.80 -20.90 -10.85
N GLY A 584 -21.55 -21.02 -9.73
CA GLY A 584 -21.49 -22.15 -8.80
C GLY A 584 -20.48 -21.95 -7.66
N PHE A 585 -20.00 -20.73 -7.43
CA PHE A 585 -19.11 -20.43 -6.30
C PHE A 585 -19.83 -20.58 -4.96
N ASP A 586 -19.20 -21.29 -4.03
CA ASP A 586 -19.63 -21.46 -2.65
C ASP A 586 -18.52 -20.97 -1.70
N PRO A 587 -18.70 -19.84 -0.99
CA PRO A 587 -17.65 -19.29 -0.12
C PRO A 587 -17.23 -20.24 1.02
N ALA A 588 -18.10 -21.14 1.46
CA ALA A 588 -17.78 -22.11 2.49
C ALA A 588 -16.90 -23.26 1.97
N ARG A 589 -17.04 -23.62 0.70
CA ARG A 589 -16.31 -24.71 0.06
C ARG A 589 -15.03 -24.23 -0.59
N ASP A 590 -15.08 -23.11 -1.33
CA ASP A 590 -14.07 -22.74 -2.30
C ASP A 590 -12.97 -21.82 -1.75
N ILE A 591 -13.23 -21.11 -0.63
CA ILE A 591 -12.21 -20.29 0.04
C ILE A 591 -11.31 -21.17 0.91
N ASP A 592 -9.99 -21.07 0.72
CA ASP A 592 -8.96 -21.73 1.52
C ASP A 592 -8.42 -20.83 2.62
N ALA A 593 -8.02 -19.59 2.27
CA ALA A 593 -7.46 -18.62 3.21
C ALA A 593 -7.77 -17.19 2.80
N ILE A 594 -7.78 -16.29 3.77
CA ILE A 594 -7.97 -14.85 3.57
C ILE A 594 -6.86 -14.10 4.31
N THR A 595 -6.22 -13.15 3.63
CA THR A 595 -5.30 -12.18 4.23
C THR A 595 -5.78 -10.77 3.91
N VAL A 596 -6.01 -9.99 4.95
CA VAL A 596 -6.38 -8.58 4.86
C VAL A 596 -5.20 -7.73 5.29
N ASN A 597 -4.48 -7.15 4.34
CA ASN A 597 -3.42 -6.19 4.63
C ASN A 597 -4.06 -4.83 4.84
N ARG A 598 -4.23 -4.46 6.10
CA ARG A 598 -4.82 -3.19 6.54
C ARG A 598 -3.73 -2.13 6.61
N TRP A 599 -3.89 -1.05 5.85
CA TRP A 599 -2.97 0.09 5.83
C TRP A 599 -3.74 1.39 6.11
N PRO A 600 -4.01 1.74 7.36
CA PRO A 600 -4.64 3.03 7.69
C PRO A 600 -3.80 4.21 7.18
N HIS A 601 -2.48 4.06 7.14
CA HIS A 601 -1.51 5.03 6.66
C HIS A 601 -0.74 4.46 5.47
N GLY A 602 -1.43 4.22 4.35
CA GLY A 602 -0.92 3.57 3.15
C GLY A 602 -0.10 4.48 2.25
N TYR A 603 -0.68 5.05 1.19
CA TYR A 603 0.07 5.93 0.28
C TYR A 603 0.49 7.22 0.96
N ALA A 604 1.68 7.72 0.60
CA ALA A 604 2.05 9.10 0.88
C ALA A 604 1.00 10.05 0.29
N TYR A 605 0.71 11.14 1.01
CA TYR A 605 -0.16 12.19 0.49
C TYR A 605 0.53 12.88 -0.68
N GLU A 606 -0.08 12.85 -1.85
CA GLU A 606 0.35 13.64 -3.00
C GLU A 606 -0.32 15.02 -3.00
N TYR A 607 0.39 16.01 -3.54
CA TYR A 607 -0.20 17.32 -3.81
C TYR A 607 -1.49 17.17 -4.61
N ASN A 608 -2.57 17.73 -4.07
CA ASN A 608 -3.88 17.73 -4.73
C ASN A 608 -4.28 19.18 -5.05
N PRO A 609 -4.17 19.61 -6.31
CA PRO A 609 -4.39 21.01 -6.69
C PRO A 609 -5.79 21.54 -6.43
N LEU A 610 -6.76 20.66 -6.17
CA LEU A 610 -8.12 21.05 -5.79
C LEU A 610 -8.21 21.54 -4.34
N TRP A 611 -7.33 21.07 -3.45
CA TRP A 611 -7.41 21.28 -2.00
C TRP A 611 -6.19 21.94 -1.39
N ASP A 612 -5.06 21.88 -2.06
CA ASP A 612 -3.79 22.39 -1.56
C ASP A 612 -3.46 23.76 -2.15
N ALA A 613 -2.69 24.52 -1.41
CA ALA A 613 -2.19 25.82 -1.87
C ALA A 613 -1.11 25.67 -2.96
N ASP A 614 -0.88 26.73 -3.71
CA ASP A 614 0.25 26.86 -4.63
C ASP A 614 1.46 27.35 -3.84
N TRP A 615 2.27 26.42 -3.32
CA TRP A 615 3.49 26.76 -2.58
C TRP A 615 4.61 27.19 -3.52
N ALA A 616 5.38 28.17 -3.07
CA ALA A 616 6.66 28.47 -3.70
C ALA A 616 7.67 27.31 -3.52
N PRO A 617 8.65 27.15 -4.40
CA PRO A 617 9.70 26.13 -4.24
C PRO A 617 10.37 26.22 -2.87
N GLY A 618 10.55 25.08 -2.20
CA GLY A 618 11.11 24.98 -0.86
C GLY A 618 10.13 25.31 0.28
N GLN A 619 8.87 25.63 -0.01
CA GLN A 619 7.86 26.01 0.98
C GLN A 619 6.73 24.98 1.12
N SER A 620 6.71 23.94 0.31
CA SER A 620 5.70 22.89 0.47
C SER A 620 5.88 22.14 1.80
N PRO A 621 4.80 21.62 2.40
CA PRO A 621 4.89 20.93 3.68
C PRO A 621 5.88 19.76 3.69
N CYS A 622 5.98 18.99 2.60
CA CYS A 622 6.96 17.90 2.51
C CYS A 622 8.41 18.42 2.51
N GLU A 623 8.68 19.58 1.90
CA GLU A 623 10.02 20.20 1.88
C GLU A 623 10.39 20.83 3.22
N LEU A 624 9.45 21.49 3.89
CA LEU A 624 9.65 22.05 5.23
C LEU A 624 9.80 20.93 6.28
N GLY A 625 8.96 19.89 6.18
CA GLY A 625 8.96 18.77 7.12
C GLY A 625 10.24 17.93 7.07
N ARG A 626 10.83 17.74 5.88
CA ARG A 626 12.02 16.90 5.71
C ARG A 626 13.36 17.56 6.02
N LYS A 627 13.37 18.84 6.44
CA LYS A 627 14.61 19.55 6.78
C LYS A 627 15.40 18.80 7.85
N PRO A 628 16.73 18.72 7.73
CA PRO A 628 17.57 18.09 8.76
C PRO A 628 17.50 18.87 10.08
N PHE A 629 17.56 18.15 11.19
CA PHE A 629 17.61 18.74 12.53
C PHE A 629 18.84 18.18 13.27
N GLY A 630 19.96 18.91 13.22
CA GLY A 630 21.21 18.45 13.78
C GLY A 630 21.66 17.09 13.21
N ARG A 631 21.69 16.06 14.04
CA ARG A 631 22.07 14.68 13.69
C ARG A 631 20.87 13.79 13.34
N ILE A 632 19.71 14.38 13.13
CA ILE A 632 18.48 13.69 12.80
C ILE A 632 18.04 14.15 11.42
N THR A 633 17.81 13.19 10.49
CA THR A 633 17.27 13.45 9.16
C THR A 633 16.02 12.59 8.93
N ILE A 634 15.19 13.00 7.98
CA ILE A 634 13.90 12.39 7.70
C ILE A 634 13.91 11.86 6.28
N ALA A 635 13.63 10.57 6.13
CA ALA A 635 13.49 9.89 4.84
C ALA A 635 12.02 9.51 4.60
N ASN A 636 11.76 8.51 3.77
CA ASN A 636 10.48 7.95 3.34
C ASN A 636 9.76 8.71 2.21
N SER A 637 8.74 8.07 1.63
CA SER A 637 7.95 8.62 0.51
C SER A 637 7.12 9.85 0.88
N ASP A 638 6.74 10.03 2.16
CA ASP A 638 6.02 11.24 2.62
C ASP A 638 6.89 12.49 2.46
N ALA A 639 8.22 12.34 2.64
CA ALA A 639 9.17 13.43 2.44
C ALA A 639 9.29 13.90 0.97
N ALA A 640 8.78 13.11 0.02
CA ALA A 640 8.66 13.47 -1.38
C ALA A 640 7.24 13.87 -1.77
N ALA A 641 6.25 13.70 -0.91
CA ALA A 641 4.83 13.77 -1.23
C ALA A 641 4.47 12.91 -2.46
N ALA A 642 5.02 11.69 -2.56
CA ALA A 642 4.83 10.79 -3.69
C ALA A 642 4.96 9.32 -3.28
N ALA A 643 3.94 8.50 -3.56
CA ALA A 643 3.80 7.13 -3.08
C ALA A 643 4.53 6.10 -3.98
N TYR A 644 5.79 6.37 -4.33
CA TYR A 644 6.56 5.53 -5.25
C TYR A 644 7.85 5.01 -4.63
N THR A 645 8.30 3.84 -5.11
CA THR A 645 9.49 3.16 -4.59
C THR A 645 10.77 3.95 -4.86
N ASP A 646 10.92 4.53 -6.06
CA ASP A 646 12.04 5.41 -6.41
C ASP A 646 12.09 6.62 -5.49
N GLN A 647 10.94 7.24 -5.20
CA GLN A 647 10.88 8.39 -4.29
C GLN A 647 11.26 8.01 -2.85
N ALA A 648 10.89 6.82 -2.40
CA ALA A 648 11.35 6.31 -1.09
C ALA A 648 12.87 6.12 -1.05
N ILE A 649 13.48 5.66 -2.15
CA ILE A 649 14.94 5.49 -2.30
C ILE A 649 15.64 6.85 -2.37
N ASP A 650 15.12 7.78 -3.18
CA ASP A 650 15.70 9.11 -3.35
C ASP A 650 15.71 9.91 -2.04
N GLN A 651 14.63 9.81 -1.25
CA GLN A 651 14.60 10.46 0.06
C GLN A 651 15.57 9.81 1.05
N ALA A 652 15.82 8.52 0.97
CA ALA A 652 16.84 7.86 1.76
C ALA A 652 18.25 8.35 1.39
N TYR A 653 18.55 8.44 0.10
CA TYR A 653 19.82 8.98 -0.40
C TYR A 653 20.06 10.42 0.07
N ARG A 654 19.04 11.30 -0.08
CA ARG A 654 19.08 12.68 0.39
C ARG A 654 19.33 12.76 1.90
N ALA A 655 18.57 12.00 2.71
CA ALA A 655 18.69 12.03 4.17
C ALA A 655 20.10 11.61 4.64
N VAL A 656 20.70 10.60 4.00
CA VAL A 656 22.08 10.18 4.28
C VAL A 656 23.09 11.24 3.83
N ALA A 657 22.87 11.90 2.69
CA ALA A 657 23.74 12.99 2.23
C ALA A 657 23.72 14.19 3.19
N GLU A 658 22.55 14.52 3.75
CA GLU A 658 22.40 15.58 4.75
C GLU A 658 23.13 15.27 6.08
N LEU A 659 23.09 14.01 6.55
CA LEU A 659 23.89 13.58 7.70
C LEU A 659 25.39 13.76 7.44
N ALA A 660 25.85 13.41 6.23
CA ALA A 660 27.24 13.57 5.83
C ALA A 660 27.66 15.06 5.80
N ALA A 661 26.84 15.93 5.23
CA ALA A 661 27.12 17.37 5.15
C ALA A 661 27.13 18.03 6.52
N GLY A 662 26.28 17.58 7.45
CA GLY A 662 26.22 18.04 8.84
C GLY A 662 27.37 17.53 9.73
N LYS A 663 28.36 16.82 9.17
CA LYS A 663 29.46 16.16 9.89
C LYS A 663 28.98 15.20 10.98
N ALA A 664 27.84 14.57 10.76
CA ALA A 664 27.32 13.48 11.58
C ALA A 664 27.91 12.09 11.20
N LEU A 665 28.83 12.09 10.24
CA LEU A 665 29.61 10.92 9.79
C LEU A 665 30.98 10.89 10.44
#